data_e38c115834908182ec56e29d1e2d7fea
#
_entry.id   e38c115834908182ec56e29d1e2d7fea
#
_cell.length_a   1.000
_cell.length_b   1.000
_cell.length_c   1.000
_cell.angle_alpha   90.00
_cell.angle_beta   90.00
_cell.angle_gamma   90.00
#
_symmetry.space_group_name_H-M   'P 1'
#
loop_
_entity.id
_entity.type
_entity.pdbx_description
1 polymer ?
#
loop_
_entity_poly.entity_id
_entity_poly.type
_entity_poly.pdbx_seq_one_letter_code
_entity_poly.pdbx_strand_id
1 'polypeptide(L)'
;MNTKVLTTLEYNKIIDLLTEKADSEPGKKLCRDLVPSTDLSAIRTAQRETKDALARLFRIGSTSFGSNRDLGFSIRSLEIGSSLSMSELLKLASFLDNVSRIKTYGKKEREDFPNDSLDAYFEGLTPMTQLANEINRCILSEEEMADDASPRLKSIRRSKLSTNEKIHSQLTSMVNGAYRTFLQDAIITMRDNRYCIPVKAEYKSQVSGMVHDQSSTGSTFFIEPAAVVNLNNQLKELDLQEQEEIEVILGDLSSQAAVHTSELAADQKIMTTLDFIFAKAKLAMEQNATEPIFNTEHYIQIRKGRHPLLDKKKAVPIDVRLGKDFDLLVITGPNTGGKTVSLKTVGLFTLMGQAGLHIPALDRSELSIFSEVYADIGDEQSIEQSLSTFSSHMTRVVHILQHADADSLCLFDELGAGTDPTEGAALAIAILNYLHDRGIRTMATTHYSELKIYALSTNFVENACCEFDVETLRPTYRLLIGIPGKSNAFAISSKLGLSDEIINAAKEQISKEDESFEDVIADLEQSRVTIEKEQQEIAEYKERIRTLQEQLQKKNEKIDQAKDKILRDANEKARAILQEAKDVADETIRDFNKAGASADIKELEKKRQKVRDKINEKNGKLALGNNQKKPANQKTVDPKKLKKGDSVKIISMNLKGIVNTLPDARGNLFVQCGIMRMQTNISDLVPIKEETITAPALQRTNTGKLKMSKSFSVSSEINLLGCTVDEAIAKLDKYLDDAYLAHLPSVRVVHGKGTGALRNAVQSHLKRLKYVKEYRLGEYGEGDAGVTIVTFK
;
A
#
# COMPACT_ATOMS: atom_id res chain seq x y z
N MET A 1 -6.84 -28.71 10.01
CA MET A 1 -5.86 -27.88 10.77
C MET A 1 -6.21 -27.88 12.25
N ASN A 2 -5.26 -28.16 13.09
CA ASN A 2 -5.44 -28.21 14.54
C ASN A 2 -5.59 -26.81 15.13
N THR A 3 -6.62 -26.56 15.95
CA THR A 3 -6.87 -25.25 16.59
C THR A 3 -5.71 -24.78 17.48
N LYS A 4 -4.97 -25.69 18.10
CA LYS A 4 -3.81 -25.37 18.93
C LYS A 4 -2.69 -24.72 18.13
N VAL A 5 -2.45 -25.16 16.89
CA VAL A 5 -1.44 -24.59 16.01
C VAL A 5 -1.80 -23.17 15.58
N LEU A 6 -3.08 -22.90 15.35
CA LEU A 6 -3.56 -21.54 15.04
C LEU A 6 -3.20 -20.53 16.14
N THR A 7 -3.27 -20.97 17.40
CA THR A 7 -2.90 -20.14 18.56
C THR A 7 -1.38 -20.03 18.70
N THR A 8 -0.64 -21.14 18.55
CA THR A 8 0.83 -21.17 18.66
C THR A 8 1.50 -20.28 17.61
N LEU A 9 1.00 -20.28 16.39
CA LEU A 9 1.48 -19.44 15.28
C LEU A 9 0.84 -18.05 15.26
N GLU A 10 0.02 -17.71 16.25
CA GLU A 10 -0.63 -16.41 16.41
C GLU A 10 -1.56 -16.03 15.21
N TYR A 11 -2.12 -17.05 14.53
CA TYR A 11 -3.07 -16.82 13.42
C TYR A 11 -4.33 -16.08 13.89
N ASN A 12 -4.78 -16.32 15.12
CA ASN A 12 -5.88 -15.61 15.75
C ASN A 12 -5.66 -14.09 15.75
N LYS A 13 -4.43 -13.62 15.99
CA LYS A 13 -4.11 -12.17 15.92
C LYS A 13 -4.24 -11.60 14.50
N ILE A 14 -3.93 -12.40 13.47
CA ILE A 14 -4.18 -12.00 12.07
C ILE A 14 -5.68 -11.90 11.79
N ILE A 15 -6.47 -12.85 12.34
CA ILE A 15 -7.94 -12.81 12.25
C ILE A 15 -8.52 -11.59 12.97
N ASP A 16 -7.96 -11.18 14.10
CA ASP A 16 -8.37 -9.96 14.80
C ASP A 16 -8.09 -8.72 13.93
N LEU A 17 -6.88 -8.62 13.36
CA LEU A 17 -6.52 -7.56 12.44
C LEU A 17 -7.42 -7.53 11.19
N LEU A 18 -7.74 -8.71 10.64
CA LEU A 18 -8.67 -8.83 9.51
C LEU A 18 -10.07 -8.37 9.89
N THR A 19 -10.55 -8.77 11.07
CA THR A 19 -11.89 -8.42 11.56
C THR A 19 -12.05 -6.90 11.72
N GLU A 20 -11.00 -6.19 12.13
CA GLU A 20 -11.00 -4.73 12.20
C GLU A 20 -11.15 -4.05 10.82
N LYS A 21 -10.82 -4.75 9.72
CA LYS A 21 -10.93 -4.20 8.36
C LYS A 21 -12.31 -4.38 7.75
N ALA A 22 -13.13 -5.27 8.28
CA ALA A 22 -14.51 -5.44 7.85
C ALA A 22 -15.39 -4.34 8.46
N ASP A 23 -16.25 -3.76 7.63
CA ASP A 23 -17.10 -2.64 8.03
C ASP A 23 -18.42 -3.11 8.70
N SER A 24 -18.92 -4.30 8.34
CA SER A 24 -20.21 -4.84 8.79
C SER A 24 -20.05 -6.00 9.79
N GLU A 25 -21.02 -6.16 10.71
CA GLU A 25 -21.00 -7.30 11.64
C GLU A 25 -21.10 -8.66 10.93
N PRO A 26 -21.94 -8.86 9.89
CA PRO A 26 -21.89 -10.11 9.12
C PRO A 26 -20.53 -10.35 8.44
N GLY A 27 -19.87 -9.31 7.92
CA GLY A 27 -18.53 -9.39 7.36
C GLY A 27 -17.48 -9.75 8.42
N LYS A 28 -17.54 -9.14 9.59
CA LYS A 28 -16.66 -9.46 10.73
C LYS A 28 -16.84 -10.90 11.20
N LYS A 29 -18.06 -11.42 11.14
CA LYS A 29 -18.32 -12.83 11.46
C LYS A 29 -17.59 -13.75 10.48
N LEU A 30 -17.69 -13.50 9.18
CA LEU A 30 -16.94 -14.27 8.17
C LEU A 30 -15.42 -14.19 8.39
N CYS A 31 -14.92 -13.02 8.83
CA CYS A 31 -13.50 -12.88 9.16
C CYS A 31 -13.12 -13.76 10.35
N ARG A 32 -13.91 -13.77 11.43
CA ARG A 32 -13.65 -14.61 12.63
C ARG A 32 -13.73 -16.10 12.34
N ASP A 33 -14.62 -16.51 11.45
CA ASP A 33 -14.84 -17.91 11.06
C ASP A 33 -13.84 -18.38 10.00
N LEU A 34 -12.90 -17.54 9.56
CA LEU A 34 -11.95 -17.87 8.50
C LEU A 34 -10.90 -18.86 9.00
N VAL A 35 -10.89 -20.04 8.41
CA VAL A 35 -9.90 -21.09 8.66
C VAL A 35 -9.13 -21.42 7.38
N PRO A 36 -7.86 -21.85 7.50
CA PRO A 36 -7.07 -22.31 6.36
C PRO A 36 -7.72 -23.51 5.66
N SER A 37 -7.79 -23.47 4.33
CA SER A 37 -8.30 -24.55 3.49
C SER A 37 -7.18 -25.43 2.96
N THR A 38 -7.49 -26.68 2.64
CA THR A 38 -6.61 -27.62 1.93
C THR A 38 -7.01 -27.82 0.47
N ASP A 39 -8.13 -27.24 0.05
CA ASP A 39 -8.58 -27.29 -1.35
C ASP A 39 -7.90 -26.22 -2.19
N LEU A 40 -7.06 -26.65 -3.14
CA LEU A 40 -6.33 -25.78 -4.06
C LEU A 40 -7.26 -24.85 -4.86
N SER A 41 -8.42 -25.35 -5.27
CA SER A 41 -9.36 -24.56 -6.08
C SER A 41 -9.98 -23.43 -5.26
N ALA A 42 -10.37 -23.72 -4.02
CA ALA A 42 -10.91 -22.75 -3.07
C ALA A 42 -9.84 -21.70 -2.69
N ILE A 43 -8.60 -22.15 -2.43
CA ILE A 43 -7.48 -21.25 -2.11
C ILE A 43 -7.21 -20.29 -3.27
N ARG A 44 -7.08 -20.80 -4.50
CA ARG A 44 -6.83 -19.97 -5.70
C ARG A 44 -7.94 -18.97 -5.97
N THR A 45 -9.19 -19.39 -5.77
CA THR A 45 -10.34 -18.50 -5.91
C THR A 45 -10.27 -17.37 -4.87
N ALA A 46 -10.06 -17.71 -3.59
CA ALA A 46 -9.96 -16.73 -2.52
C ALA A 46 -8.76 -15.75 -2.69
N GLN A 47 -7.62 -16.26 -3.17
CA GLN A 47 -6.44 -15.45 -3.48
C GLN A 47 -6.72 -14.48 -4.63
N ARG A 48 -7.35 -14.98 -5.70
CA ARG A 48 -7.73 -14.18 -6.87
C ARG A 48 -8.73 -13.07 -6.49
N GLU A 49 -9.76 -13.41 -5.72
CA GLU A 49 -10.73 -12.42 -5.22
C GLU A 49 -10.04 -11.33 -4.40
N THR A 50 -9.13 -11.71 -3.51
CA THR A 50 -8.34 -10.76 -2.69
C THR A 50 -7.47 -9.86 -3.58
N LYS A 51 -6.82 -10.41 -4.61
CA LYS A 51 -6.01 -9.67 -5.58
C LYS A 51 -6.84 -8.67 -6.37
N ASP A 52 -7.99 -9.10 -6.88
CA ASP A 52 -8.86 -8.26 -7.70
C ASP A 52 -9.46 -7.12 -6.85
N ALA A 53 -9.87 -7.42 -5.60
CA ALA A 53 -10.30 -6.39 -4.66
C ALA A 53 -9.18 -5.40 -4.33
N LEU A 54 -7.94 -5.87 -4.12
CA LEU A 54 -6.79 -5.03 -3.89
C LEU A 54 -6.49 -4.12 -5.09
N ALA A 55 -6.59 -4.66 -6.31
CA ALA A 55 -6.44 -3.89 -7.55
C ALA A 55 -7.50 -2.79 -7.66
N ARG A 56 -8.76 -3.09 -7.29
CA ARG A 56 -9.84 -2.08 -7.25
C ARG A 56 -9.59 -1.00 -6.20
N LEU A 57 -9.11 -1.36 -4.99
CA LEU A 57 -8.75 -0.39 -3.96
C LEU A 57 -7.68 0.60 -4.45
N PHE A 58 -6.67 0.14 -5.19
CA PHE A 58 -5.63 1.03 -5.74
C PHE A 58 -6.11 1.92 -6.87
N ARG A 59 -7.07 1.47 -7.68
CA ARG A 59 -7.53 2.18 -8.87
C ARG A 59 -8.71 3.12 -8.59
N ILE A 60 -9.71 2.62 -7.88
CA ILE A 60 -10.99 3.31 -7.66
C ILE A 60 -11.03 3.98 -6.28
N GLY A 61 -10.21 3.48 -5.35
CA GLY A 61 -10.23 3.88 -3.95
C GLY A 61 -11.10 2.99 -3.08
N SER A 62 -11.15 3.30 -1.78
CA SER A 62 -11.92 2.54 -0.81
C SER A 62 -13.42 2.79 -0.94
N THR A 63 -14.21 1.76 -0.64
CA THR A 63 -15.66 1.85 -0.42
C THR A 63 -15.99 1.32 0.96
N SER A 64 -17.15 1.70 1.52
CA SER A 64 -17.58 1.26 2.83
C SER A 64 -18.83 0.40 2.74
N PHE A 65 -18.86 -0.67 3.53
CA PHE A 65 -20.01 -1.57 3.68
C PHE A 65 -20.76 -1.32 5.00
N GLY A 66 -20.50 -0.21 5.70
CA GLY A 66 -20.89 0.04 7.08
C GLY A 66 -22.38 0.01 7.40
N SER A 67 -23.25 0.19 6.41
CA SER A 67 -24.71 0.08 6.59
C SER A 67 -25.24 -1.35 6.41
N ASN A 68 -24.38 -2.33 6.14
CA ASN A 68 -24.79 -3.73 6.01
C ASN A 68 -24.99 -4.33 7.41
N ARG A 69 -26.17 -4.15 7.97
CA ARG A 69 -26.61 -4.80 9.20
C ARG A 69 -27.19 -6.19 8.87
N ASP A 70 -27.25 -7.06 9.86
CA ASP A 70 -27.94 -8.35 9.71
C ASP A 70 -29.44 -8.12 9.58
N LEU A 71 -29.95 -8.35 8.39
CA LEU A 71 -31.40 -8.27 8.09
C LEU A 71 -32.12 -9.62 8.22
N GLY A 72 -31.40 -10.66 8.65
CA GLY A 72 -31.96 -12.02 8.70
C GLY A 72 -33.27 -12.15 9.50
N PHE A 73 -33.42 -11.37 10.57
CA PHE A 73 -34.67 -11.31 11.34
C PHE A 73 -35.76 -10.60 10.52
N SER A 74 -35.48 -9.41 9.98
CA SER A 74 -36.45 -8.65 9.19
C SER A 74 -36.93 -9.39 7.95
N ILE A 75 -36.01 -10.08 7.24
CA ILE A 75 -36.35 -10.93 6.08
C ILE A 75 -37.31 -12.07 6.50
N ARG A 76 -36.99 -12.76 7.59
CA ARG A 76 -37.88 -13.84 8.10
C ARG A 76 -39.25 -13.30 8.53
N SER A 77 -39.30 -12.13 9.17
CA SER A 77 -40.56 -11.47 9.54
C SER A 77 -41.40 -11.13 8.30
N LEU A 78 -40.76 -10.67 7.22
CA LEU A 78 -41.43 -10.42 5.95
C LEU A 78 -41.93 -11.72 5.30
N GLU A 79 -41.17 -12.81 5.33
CA GLU A 79 -41.55 -14.12 4.78
C GLU A 79 -42.80 -14.70 5.46
N ILE A 80 -42.97 -14.46 6.76
CA ILE A 80 -44.17 -14.92 7.50
C ILE A 80 -45.34 -13.91 7.49
N GLY A 81 -45.19 -12.79 6.73
CA GLY A 81 -46.21 -11.78 6.58
C GLY A 81 -46.36 -10.83 7.77
N SER A 82 -45.36 -10.70 8.62
CA SER A 82 -45.34 -9.74 9.73
C SER A 82 -44.91 -8.36 9.27
N SER A 83 -45.53 -7.32 9.81
CA SER A 83 -45.12 -5.94 9.56
C SER A 83 -43.83 -5.62 10.31
N LEU A 84 -42.94 -4.87 9.66
CA LEU A 84 -41.73 -4.34 10.26
C LEU A 84 -42.01 -3.00 10.97
N SER A 85 -41.25 -2.74 12.00
CA SER A 85 -41.24 -1.44 12.70
C SER A 85 -40.54 -0.35 11.86
N MET A 86 -40.76 0.93 12.23
CA MET A 86 -40.06 2.07 11.59
C MET A 86 -38.54 1.89 11.60
N SER A 87 -37.96 1.47 12.74
CA SER A 87 -36.52 1.22 12.86
C SER A 87 -36.03 0.14 11.91
N GLU A 88 -36.77 -0.97 11.74
CA GLU A 88 -36.41 -2.06 10.82
C GLU A 88 -36.54 -1.63 9.36
N LEU A 89 -37.58 -0.89 9.00
CA LEU A 89 -37.76 -0.35 7.64
C LEU A 89 -36.66 0.68 7.30
N LEU A 90 -36.27 1.55 8.22
CA LEU A 90 -35.15 2.47 8.01
C LEU A 90 -33.79 1.74 7.84
N LYS A 91 -33.57 0.65 8.60
CA LYS A 91 -32.42 -0.20 8.42
C LYS A 91 -32.41 -0.86 7.03
N LEU A 92 -33.58 -1.31 6.58
CA LEU A 92 -33.76 -1.87 5.24
C LEU A 92 -33.49 -0.81 4.16
N ALA A 93 -34.03 0.39 4.27
CA ALA A 93 -33.78 1.48 3.33
C ALA A 93 -32.29 1.84 3.27
N SER A 94 -31.65 2.01 4.42
CA SER A 94 -30.19 2.27 4.50
C SER A 94 -29.36 1.16 3.86
N PHE A 95 -29.78 -0.09 4.01
CA PHE A 95 -29.16 -1.22 3.34
C PHE A 95 -29.30 -1.13 1.82
N LEU A 96 -30.50 -0.86 1.30
CA LEU A 96 -30.78 -0.72 -0.13
C LEU A 96 -30.02 0.44 -0.77
N ASP A 97 -29.89 1.56 -0.07
CA ASP A 97 -29.07 2.69 -0.50
C ASP A 97 -27.59 2.28 -0.61
N ASN A 98 -27.11 1.48 0.36
CA ASN A 98 -25.76 0.94 0.34
C ASN A 98 -25.56 -0.04 -0.83
N VAL A 99 -26.51 -0.93 -1.11
CA VAL A 99 -26.49 -1.83 -2.28
C VAL A 99 -26.38 -1.01 -3.57
N SER A 100 -27.17 0.05 -3.72
CA SER A 100 -27.11 0.94 -4.87
C SER A 100 -25.74 1.57 -5.05
N ARG A 101 -25.14 2.05 -3.95
CA ARG A 101 -23.82 2.67 -3.94
C ARG A 101 -22.73 1.65 -4.31
N ILE A 102 -22.79 0.46 -3.73
CA ILE A 102 -21.81 -0.61 -4.02
C ILE A 102 -21.95 -1.11 -5.46
N LYS A 103 -23.15 -1.24 -5.97
CA LYS A 103 -23.36 -1.58 -7.41
C LYS A 103 -22.78 -0.51 -8.32
N THR A 104 -22.91 0.78 -7.95
CA THR A 104 -22.33 1.89 -8.72
C THR A 104 -20.81 1.88 -8.65
N TYR A 105 -20.23 1.56 -7.49
CA TYR A 105 -18.80 1.36 -7.34
C TYR A 105 -18.28 0.24 -8.26
N GLY A 106 -18.98 -0.89 -8.35
CA GLY A 106 -18.63 -1.99 -9.24
C GLY A 106 -18.69 -1.66 -10.74
N LYS A 107 -19.51 -0.67 -11.15
CA LYS A 107 -19.66 -0.23 -12.54
C LYS A 107 -18.63 0.82 -12.97
N LYS A 108 -17.97 1.49 -12.05
CA LYS A 108 -16.97 2.52 -12.38
C LYS A 108 -15.82 1.90 -13.16
N GLU A 109 -15.48 2.54 -14.29
CA GLU A 109 -14.32 2.23 -15.14
C GLU A 109 -14.37 0.90 -15.93
N ARG A 110 -15.56 0.37 -16.20
CA ARG A 110 -15.71 -0.90 -16.92
C ARG A 110 -15.20 -0.85 -18.38
N GLU A 111 -15.10 0.34 -18.98
CA GLU A 111 -14.67 0.50 -20.37
C GLU A 111 -13.15 0.32 -20.54
N ASP A 112 -12.34 0.50 -19.50
CA ASP A 112 -10.88 0.48 -19.58
C ASP A 112 -10.21 -0.77 -18.97
N PHE A 113 -10.97 -1.69 -18.32
CA PHE A 113 -10.38 -2.82 -17.59
C PHE A 113 -10.99 -4.19 -17.96
N PRO A 114 -10.15 -5.25 -18.00
CA PRO A 114 -10.66 -6.60 -18.19
C PRO A 114 -11.55 -7.02 -17.02
N ASN A 115 -12.54 -7.86 -17.30
CA ASN A 115 -13.40 -8.46 -16.27
C ASN A 115 -12.55 -9.17 -15.21
N ASP A 116 -12.93 -8.99 -13.94
CA ASP A 116 -12.29 -9.63 -12.81
C ASP A 116 -13.24 -10.60 -12.07
N SER A 117 -12.74 -11.30 -11.05
CA SER A 117 -13.51 -12.28 -10.30
C SER A 117 -14.69 -11.69 -9.50
N LEU A 118 -14.70 -10.38 -9.28
CA LEU A 118 -15.69 -9.68 -8.46
C LEU A 118 -16.88 -9.17 -9.29
N ASP A 119 -16.78 -9.11 -10.60
CA ASP A 119 -17.83 -8.58 -11.47
C ASP A 119 -19.18 -9.29 -11.25
N ALA A 120 -19.16 -10.62 -11.11
CA ALA A 120 -20.36 -11.41 -10.87
C ALA A 120 -21.09 -11.00 -9.58
N TYR A 121 -20.35 -10.64 -8.51
CA TYR A 121 -20.96 -10.15 -7.27
C TYR A 121 -21.63 -8.79 -7.48
N PHE A 122 -20.95 -7.85 -8.13
CA PHE A 122 -21.52 -6.52 -8.37
C PHE A 122 -22.71 -6.56 -9.34
N GLU A 123 -22.69 -7.44 -10.33
CA GLU A 123 -23.80 -7.64 -11.25
C GLU A 123 -25.01 -8.27 -10.57
N GLY A 124 -24.76 -9.19 -9.66
CA GLY A 124 -25.82 -9.86 -8.89
C GLY A 124 -26.58 -8.99 -7.91
N LEU A 125 -26.06 -7.81 -7.56
CA LEU A 125 -26.76 -6.86 -6.67
C LEU A 125 -28.01 -6.28 -7.35
N THR A 126 -29.12 -6.20 -6.63
CA THR A 126 -30.40 -5.70 -7.11
C THR A 126 -30.84 -4.46 -6.30
N PRO A 127 -30.42 -3.23 -6.69
CA PRO A 127 -30.80 -2.03 -5.96
C PRO A 127 -32.30 -1.76 -6.15
N MET A 128 -33.05 -1.82 -5.07
CA MET A 128 -34.48 -1.51 -5.03
C MET A 128 -34.69 -0.05 -4.63
N THR A 129 -34.22 0.87 -5.46
CA THR A 129 -34.21 2.31 -5.15
C THR A 129 -35.61 2.90 -4.95
N GLN A 130 -36.62 2.36 -5.61
CA GLN A 130 -38.01 2.81 -5.45
C GLN A 130 -38.52 2.48 -4.05
N LEU A 131 -38.26 1.27 -3.55
CA LEU A 131 -38.64 0.85 -2.20
C LEU A 131 -37.87 1.67 -1.14
N ALA A 132 -36.59 1.85 -1.31
CA ALA A 132 -35.78 2.67 -0.39
C ALA A 132 -36.29 4.11 -0.31
N ASN A 133 -36.57 4.72 -1.47
CA ASN A 133 -37.11 6.08 -1.54
C ASN A 133 -38.49 6.18 -0.89
N GLU A 134 -39.35 5.18 -1.08
CA GLU A 134 -40.70 5.19 -0.50
C GLU A 134 -40.67 5.06 1.03
N ILE A 135 -39.80 4.18 1.55
CA ILE A 135 -39.56 4.07 3.00
C ILE A 135 -39.03 5.39 3.57
N ASN A 136 -38.00 5.98 2.96
CA ASN A 136 -37.41 7.25 3.40
C ASN A 136 -38.36 8.43 3.25
N ARG A 137 -39.31 8.38 2.31
CA ARG A 137 -40.38 9.37 2.17
C ARG A 137 -41.37 9.29 3.32
N CYS A 138 -41.74 8.06 3.72
CA CYS A 138 -42.75 7.84 4.74
C CYS A 138 -42.22 7.95 6.16
N ILE A 139 -41.00 7.57 6.43
CA ILE A 139 -40.39 7.45 7.77
C ILE A 139 -39.22 8.42 7.90
N LEU A 140 -39.37 9.43 8.79
CA LEU A 140 -38.32 10.44 9.02
C LEU A 140 -37.28 9.99 10.06
N SER A 141 -37.72 9.28 11.07
CA SER A 141 -36.86 8.72 12.14
C SER A 141 -37.47 7.47 12.74
N GLU A 142 -36.75 6.83 13.68
CA GLU A 142 -37.23 5.60 14.36
C GLU A 142 -38.54 5.83 15.14
N GLU A 143 -38.88 7.09 15.47
CA GLU A 143 -40.07 7.47 16.25
C GLU A 143 -41.02 8.36 15.47
N GLU A 144 -40.64 8.84 14.28
CA GLU A 144 -41.41 9.85 13.57
C GLU A 144 -41.69 9.44 12.12
N MET A 145 -43.01 9.45 11.78
CA MET A 145 -43.49 9.23 10.43
C MET A 145 -43.84 10.58 9.79
N ALA A 146 -43.59 10.73 8.51
CA ALA A 146 -43.88 11.94 7.76
C ALA A 146 -45.38 12.23 7.72
N ASP A 147 -45.78 13.49 7.80
CA ASP A 147 -47.16 13.89 7.72
C ASP A 147 -47.84 13.50 6.40
N ASP A 148 -47.07 13.46 5.34
CA ASP A 148 -47.53 13.14 4.00
C ASP A 148 -47.27 11.67 3.61
N ALA A 149 -46.90 10.80 4.59
CA ALA A 149 -46.80 9.38 4.39
C ALA A 149 -48.08 8.77 3.79
N SER A 150 -49.24 9.24 4.27
CA SER A 150 -50.54 8.99 3.61
C SER A 150 -51.46 10.22 3.66
N PRO A 151 -52.41 10.33 2.72
CA PRO A 151 -53.40 11.40 2.76
C PRO A 151 -54.26 11.36 4.02
N ARG A 152 -54.52 10.15 4.54
CA ARG A 152 -55.35 9.93 5.74
C ARG A 152 -54.59 10.38 7.00
N LEU A 153 -53.31 10.02 7.15
CA LEU A 153 -52.45 10.45 8.26
C LEU A 153 -52.40 11.99 8.33
N LYS A 154 -52.17 12.62 7.18
CA LYS A 154 -52.16 14.09 7.06
C LYS A 154 -53.45 14.73 7.52
N SER A 155 -54.59 14.15 7.15
CA SER A 155 -55.93 14.62 7.58
C SER A 155 -56.11 14.44 9.08
N ILE A 156 -55.75 13.30 9.66
CA ILE A 156 -55.84 13.03 11.09
C ILE A 156 -54.96 14.01 11.89
N ARG A 157 -53.70 14.21 11.53
CA ARG A 157 -52.80 15.15 12.21
C ARG A 157 -53.32 16.60 12.13
N ARG A 158 -53.85 17.01 10.97
CA ARG A 158 -54.49 18.32 10.81
C ARG A 158 -55.69 18.46 11.73
N SER A 159 -56.53 17.42 11.87
CA SER A 159 -57.68 17.40 12.77
C SER A 159 -57.25 17.45 14.23
N LYS A 160 -56.15 16.75 14.60
CA LYS A 160 -55.56 16.81 15.95
C LYS A 160 -55.12 18.23 16.29
N LEU A 161 -54.36 18.88 15.39
CA LEU A 161 -53.93 20.26 15.58
C LEU A 161 -55.12 21.20 15.79
N SER A 162 -56.17 21.14 14.92
CA SER A 162 -57.38 21.96 15.04
C SER A 162 -58.13 21.69 16.34
N THR A 163 -58.24 20.41 16.76
CA THR A 163 -58.94 20.08 18.02
C THR A 163 -58.14 20.56 19.22
N ASN A 164 -56.83 20.44 19.18
CA ASN A 164 -55.91 20.93 20.21
C ASN A 164 -55.98 22.46 20.36
N GLU A 165 -56.01 23.21 19.26
CA GLU A 165 -56.20 24.66 19.25
C GLU A 165 -57.56 25.06 19.87
N LYS A 166 -58.64 24.32 19.55
CA LYS A 166 -59.98 24.55 20.16
C LYS A 166 -59.97 24.32 21.66
N ILE A 167 -59.30 23.20 22.14
CA ILE A 167 -59.20 22.95 23.57
C ILE A 167 -58.43 24.07 24.25
N HIS A 168 -57.25 24.43 23.69
CA HIS A 168 -56.44 25.52 24.24
C HIS A 168 -57.19 26.87 24.28
N SER A 169 -57.91 27.20 23.23
CA SER A 169 -58.74 28.45 23.18
C SER A 169 -59.78 28.43 24.24
N GLN A 170 -60.56 27.34 24.38
CA GLN A 170 -61.60 27.22 25.39
C GLN A 170 -61.03 27.26 26.81
N LEU A 171 -60.05 26.53 27.10
CA LEU A 171 -59.41 26.51 28.42
C LEU A 171 -58.74 27.85 28.76
N THR A 172 -58.08 28.49 27.80
CA THR A 172 -57.52 29.85 27.99
C THR A 172 -58.57 30.85 28.33
N SER A 173 -59.74 30.81 27.68
CA SER A 173 -60.89 31.64 28.01
C SER A 173 -61.41 31.37 29.42
N MET A 174 -61.44 30.09 29.84
CA MET A 174 -61.89 29.71 31.19
C MET A 174 -60.87 30.12 32.26
N VAL A 175 -59.61 29.90 32.04
CA VAL A 175 -58.48 30.19 32.98
C VAL A 175 -58.33 31.69 33.20
N ASN A 176 -58.58 32.52 32.17
CA ASN A 176 -58.42 33.96 32.25
C ASN A 176 -59.79 34.65 32.60
N GLY A 177 -60.88 33.91 32.50
CA GLY A 177 -62.28 34.44 32.70
C GLY A 177 -62.93 33.95 34.00
N ALA A 178 -64.08 33.26 33.85
CA ALA A 178 -65.01 32.91 34.95
C ALA A 178 -64.41 32.01 36.04
N TYR A 179 -63.39 31.19 35.75
CA TYR A 179 -62.78 30.25 36.71
C TYR A 179 -61.53 30.75 37.37
N ARG A 180 -60.96 31.92 37.00
CA ARG A 180 -59.68 32.44 37.47
C ARG A 180 -59.54 32.45 39.01
N THR A 181 -60.61 32.81 39.75
CA THR A 181 -60.59 32.87 41.22
C THR A 181 -60.58 31.46 41.83
N PHE A 182 -61.09 30.46 41.14
CA PHE A 182 -61.17 29.06 41.60
C PHE A 182 -59.91 28.26 41.37
N LEU A 183 -59.02 28.76 40.47
CA LEU A 183 -57.80 28.06 40.15
C LEU A 183 -56.73 28.30 41.19
N GLN A 184 -55.90 27.27 41.44
CA GLN A 184 -54.62 27.34 42.19
C GLN A 184 -53.61 28.18 41.44
N ASP A 185 -53.46 27.86 40.17
CA ASP A 185 -52.59 28.54 39.20
C ASP A 185 -53.39 28.75 37.90
N ALA A 186 -53.20 29.89 37.24
CA ALA A 186 -53.89 30.18 35.96
C ALA A 186 -53.14 29.51 34.76
N ILE A 187 -53.01 28.16 34.79
CA ILE A 187 -52.32 27.36 33.78
C ILE A 187 -53.20 26.22 33.28
N ILE A 188 -52.93 25.77 32.04
CA ILE A 188 -53.51 24.57 31.46
C ILE A 188 -52.48 23.43 31.72
N THR A 189 -52.92 22.30 32.22
CA THR A 189 -52.13 21.15 32.53
C THR A 189 -52.65 19.90 31.83
N MET A 190 -51.84 18.90 31.67
CA MET A 190 -52.26 17.57 31.22
C MET A 190 -52.17 16.57 32.36
N ARG A 191 -53.25 15.75 32.51
CA ARG A 191 -53.31 14.57 33.39
C ARG A 191 -53.96 13.43 32.62
N ASP A 192 -53.39 12.26 32.67
CA ASP A 192 -53.86 11.08 31.94
C ASP A 192 -54.13 11.37 30.44
N ASN A 193 -53.23 12.11 29.81
CA ASN A 193 -53.36 12.59 28.42
C ASN A 193 -54.62 13.41 28.14
N ARG A 194 -55.14 14.11 29.16
CA ARG A 194 -56.28 15.02 29.02
C ARG A 194 -55.92 16.41 29.50
N TYR A 195 -56.39 17.39 28.81
CA TYR A 195 -56.25 18.78 29.20
C TYR A 195 -57.14 19.11 30.38
N CYS A 196 -56.53 19.55 31.49
CA CYS A 196 -57.18 19.88 32.75
C CYS A 196 -56.80 21.28 33.25
N ILE A 197 -57.57 21.82 34.20
CA ILE A 197 -57.20 23.01 34.94
C ILE A 197 -57.02 22.69 36.42
N PRO A 198 -56.05 23.32 37.14
CA PRO A 198 -55.78 23.07 38.54
C PRO A 198 -56.74 23.90 39.41
N VAL A 199 -57.76 23.28 40.01
CA VAL A 199 -58.76 23.88 40.84
C VAL A 199 -58.45 23.68 42.32
N LYS A 200 -58.59 24.75 43.14
CA LYS A 200 -58.45 24.64 44.60
C LYS A 200 -59.54 23.74 45.18
N ALA A 201 -59.19 22.96 46.21
CA ALA A 201 -60.10 21.97 46.81
C ALA A 201 -61.42 22.56 47.26
N GLU A 202 -61.42 23.78 47.74
CA GLU A 202 -62.65 24.53 48.22
C GLU A 202 -63.64 24.90 47.12
N TYR A 203 -63.12 24.98 45.83
CA TYR A 203 -63.99 25.33 44.69
C TYR A 203 -64.29 24.13 43.78
N LYS A 204 -63.94 22.91 44.20
CA LYS A 204 -64.16 21.68 43.39
C LYS A 204 -65.61 21.56 42.89
N SER A 205 -66.61 21.87 43.73
CA SER A 205 -68.03 21.76 43.38
C SER A 205 -68.50 22.84 42.42
N GLN A 206 -67.73 23.92 42.24
CA GLN A 206 -68.15 25.07 41.39
C GLN A 206 -67.61 24.94 39.96
N VAL A 207 -66.63 24.01 39.72
CA VAL A 207 -66.21 23.75 38.39
C VAL A 207 -66.83 22.44 37.91
N SER A 208 -67.77 22.53 36.98
CA SER A 208 -68.35 21.35 36.34
C SER A 208 -67.40 20.64 35.47
N GLY A 209 -67.03 19.38 35.78
CA GLY A 209 -66.09 18.60 35.03
C GLY A 209 -65.74 17.26 35.72
N MET A 210 -64.80 16.55 35.11
CA MET A 210 -64.29 15.30 35.65
C MET A 210 -62.96 15.54 36.36
N VAL A 211 -62.76 14.94 37.54
CA VAL A 211 -61.45 14.96 38.27
C VAL A 211 -60.59 13.83 37.76
N HIS A 212 -59.41 14.16 37.26
CA HIS A 212 -58.44 13.16 36.80
C HIS A 212 -57.36 12.92 37.82
N ASP A 213 -56.97 13.95 38.59
CA ASP A 213 -55.89 13.83 39.53
C ASP A 213 -56.04 14.78 40.71
N GLN A 214 -55.29 14.56 41.76
CA GLN A 214 -55.25 15.42 42.94
C GLN A 214 -53.77 15.63 43.34
N SER A 215 -53.43 16.86 43.79
CA SER A 215 -52.11 17.15 44.29
C SER A 215 -51.80 16.30 45.56
N SER A 216 -50.52 15.97 45.78
CA SER A 216 -50.06 15.16 46.91
C SER A 216 -50.49 15.75 48.28
N THR A 217 -50.71 17.06 48.37
CA THR A 217 -51.20 17.77 49.56
C THR A 217 -52.75 17.80 49.68
N GLY A 218 -53.46 17.32 48.69
CA GLY A 218 -54.92 17.35 48.65
C GLY A 218 -55.54 18.75 48.36
N SER A 219 -54.69 19.75 48.19
CA SER A 219 -55.16 21.17 48.07
C SER A 219 -55.59 21.57 46.65
N THR A 220 -55.31 20.76 45.64
CA THR A 220 -55.60 21.07 44.24
C THR A 220 -56.15 19.84 43.53
N PHE A 221 -57.23 20.00 42.84
CA PHE A 221 -57.84 19.00 41.95
C PHE A 221 -57.57 19.38 40.49
N PHE A 222 -57.11 18.43 39.70
CA PHE A 222 -56.96 18.61 38.25
C PHE A 222 -58.26 18.18 37.58
N ILE A 223 -59.01 19.17 37.15
CA ILE A 223 -60.36 18.97 36.63
C ILE A 223 -60.38 19.21 35.11
N GLU A 224 -60.94 18.25 34.40
CA GLU A 224 -61.27 18.39 32.98
C GLU A 224 -62.64 19.09 32.92
N PRO A 225 -62.70 20.33 32.48
CA PRO A 225 -64.00 21.05 32.41
C PRO A 225 -64.93 20.34 31.43
N ALA A 226 -66.23 20.27 31.79
CA ALA A 226 -67.29 19.64 30.99
C ALA A 226 -67.36 20.19 29.55
N ALA A 227 -67.01 21.44 29.34
CA ALA A 227 -66.93 22.06 28.01
C ALA A 227 -65.88 21.47 27.08
N VAL A 228 -64.82 20.91 27.61
CA VAL A 228 -63.72 20.34 26.79
C VAL A 228 -63.69 18.81 26.76
N VAL A 229 -64.57 18.12 27.52
CA VAL A 229 -64.63 16.66 27.59
C VAL A 229 -64.76 16.03 26.19
N ASN A 230 -65.69 16.53 25.38
CA ASN A 230 -65.90 16.03 24.03
C ASN A 230 -64.71 16.26 23.13
N LEU A 231 -63.99 17.38 23.27
CA LEU A 231 -62.81 17.69 22.51
C LEU A 231 -61.64 16.82 22.94
N ASN A 232 -61.43 16.56 24.23
CA ASN A 232 -60.43 15.62 24.74
C ASN A 232 -60.74 14.18 24.30
N ASN A 233 -62.01 13.77 24.28
CA ASN A 233 -62.44 12.49 23.74
C ASN A 233 -62.09 12.37 22.23
N GLN A 234 -62.42 13.43 21.48
CA GLN A 234 -62.11 13.51 20.06
C GLN A 234 -60.62 13.49 19.81
N LEU A 235 -59.81 14.16 20.64
CA LEU A 235 -58.35 14.13 20.53
C LEU A 235 -57.82 12.73 20.75
N LYS A 236 -58.33 12.01 21.77
CA LYS A 236 -57.94 10.63 22.05
C LYS A 236 -58.35 9.66 20.94
N GLU A 237 -59.53 9.86 20.36
CA GLU A 237 -59.96 9.08 19.20
C GLU A 237 -59.06 9.33 17.99
N LEU A 238 -58.64 10.57 17.74
CA LEU A 238 -57.68 10.91 16.69
C LEU A 238 -56.28 10.32 16.96
N ASP A 239 -55.85 10.23 18.24
CA ASP A 239 -54.61 9.56 18.61
C ASP A 239 -54.64 8.06 18.25
N LEU A 240 -55.76 7.39 18.53
CA LEU A 240 -55.93 5.98 18.16
C LEU A 240 -56.01 5.81 16.64
N GLN A 241 -56.71 6.66 15.93
CA GLN A 241 -56.77 6.64 14.47
C GLN A 241 -55.40 6.90 13.85
N GLU A 242 -54.59 7.76 14.45
CA GLU A 242 -53.23 7.99 14.01
C GLU A 242 -52.35 6.72 14.17
N GLN A 243 -52.43 6.03 15.31
CA GLN A 243 -51.71 4.79 15.55
C GLN A 243 -52.15 3.69 14.59
N GLU A 244 -53.45 3.51 14.40
CA GLU A 244 -54.00 2.56 13.41
C GLU A 244 -53.50 2.86 11.99
N GLU A 245 -53.51 4.13 11.58
CA GLU A 245 -53.03 4.51 10.25
C GLU A 245 -51.53 4.29 10.09
N ILE A 246 -50.70 4.56 11.12
CA ILE A 246 -49.29 4.25 11.14
C ILE A 246 -49.07 2.74 10.94
N GLU A 247 -49.83 1.89 11.64
CA GLU A 247 -49.77 0.43 11.46
C GLU A 247 -50.10 -0.01 10.04
N VAL A 248 -51.12 0.61 9.41
CA VAL A 248 -51.48 0.36 8.02
C VAL A 248 -50.34 0.74 7.08
N ILE A 249 -49.72 1.91 7.26
CA ILE A 249 -48.59 2.36 6.42
C ILE A 249 -47.39 1.42 6.59
N LEU A 250 -47.09 1.02 7.82
CA LEU A 250 -46.02 0.05 8.07
C LEU A 250 -46.32 -1.31 7.45
N GLY A 251 -47.57 -1.77 7.50
CA GLY A 251 -48.02 -2.98 6.85
C GLY A 251 -47.89 -2.93 5.32
N ASP A 252 -48.27 -1.82 4.70
CA ASP A 252 -48.14 -1.61 3.25
C ASP A 252 -46.70 -1.57 2.81
N LEU A 253 -45.79 -0.85 3.53
CA LEU A 253 -44.38 -0.82 3.23
C LEU A 253 -43.74 -2.19 3.41
N SER A 254 -44.13 -2.92 4.46
CA SER A 254 -43.64 -4.28 4.72
C SER A 254 -44.11 -5.25 3.63
N SER A 255 -45.36 -5.10 3.15
CA SER A 255 -45.90 -5.91 2.07
C SER A 255 -45.16 -5.67 0.75
N GLN A 256 -44.80 -4.42 0.45
CA GLN A 256 -43.94 -4.10 -0.71
C GLN A 256 -42.55 -4.73 -0.57
N ALA A 257 -41.96 -4.69 0.63
CA ALA A 257 -40.67 -5.32 0.88
C ALA A 257 -40.74 -6.87 0.80
N ALA A 258 -41.84 -7.47 1.23
CA ALA A 258 -42.06 -8.91 1.26
C ALA A 258 -42.04 -9.55 -0.13
N VAL A 259 -42.43 -8.81 -1.17
CA VAL A 259 -42.31 -9.29 -2.57
C VAL A 259 -40.85 -9.56 -2.98
N HIS A 260 -39.90 -8.91 -2.30
CA HIS A 260 -38.46 -8.93 -2.66
C HIS A 260 -37.57 -9.66 -1.65
N THR A 261 -38.13 -10.56 -0.82
CA THR A 261 -37.36 -11.27 0.23
C THR A 261 -36.20 -12.08 -0.32
N SER A 262 -36.38 -12.73 -1.49
CA SER A 262 -35.33 -13.51 -2.17
C SER A 262 -34.17 -12.64 -2.64
N GLU A 263 -34.47 -11.50 -3.23
CA GLU A 263 -33.46 -10.53 -3.70
C GLU A 263 -32.75 -9.87 -2.51
N LEU A 264 -33.48 -9.53 -1.44
CA LEU A 264 -32.92 -8.98 -0.21
C LEU A 264 -31.93 -9.97 0.45
N ALA A 265 -32.29 -11.26 0.51
CA ALA A 265 -31.42 -12.29 1.04
C ALA A 265 -30.16 -12.50 0.18
N ALA A 266 -30.32 -12.49 -1.16
CA ALA A 266 -29.21 -12.56 -2.11
C ALA A 266 -28.28 -11.35 -1.97
N ASP A 267 -28.84 -10.14 -1.94
CA ASP A 267 -28.07 -8.90 -1.78
C ASP A 267 -27.31 -8.89 -0.44
N GLN A 268 -27.94 -9.31 0.64
CA GLN A 268 -27.27 -9.41 1.95
C GLN A 268 -26.09 -10.37 1.90
N LYS A 269 -26.25 -11.53 1.28
CA LYS A 269 -25.18 -12.51 1.12
C LYS A 269 -24.03 -11.94 0.29
N ILE A 270 -24.33 -11.31 -0.84
CA ILE A 270 -23.33 -10.70 -1.73
C ILE A 270 -22.60 -9.56 -1.00
N MET A 271 -23.34 -8.66 -0.36
CA MET A 271 -22.77 -7.54 0.38
C MET A 271 -21.84 -7.99 1.52
N THR A 272 -22.22 -9.06 2.22
CA THR A 272 -21.41 -9.65 3.29
C THR A 272 -20.14 -10.28 2.73
N THR A 273 -20.25 -11.00 1.60
CA THR A 273 -19.10 -11.62 0.92
C THR A 273 -18.14 -10.55 0.38
N LEU A 274 -18.65 -9.50 -0.23
CA LEU A 274 -17.82 -8.40 -0.72
C LEU A 274 -17.11 -7.67 0.44
N ASP A 275 -17.79 -7.38 1.55
CA ASP A 275 -17.16 -6.75 2.72
C ASP A 275 -16.00 -7.63 3.25
N PHE A 276 -16.20 -8.94 3.33
CA PHE A 276 -15.17 -9.89 3.72
C PHE A 276 -13.98 -9.90 2.74
N ILE A 277 -14.23 -9.94 1.43
CA ILE A 277 -13.17 -9.91 0.40
C ILE A 277 -12.40 -8.58 0.47
N PHE A 278 -13.12 -7.46 0.59
CA PHE A 278 -12.48 -6.16 0.72
C PHE A 278 -11.73 -5.99 2.04
N ALA A 279 -12.17 -6.64 3.14
CA ALA A 279 -11.41 -6.68 4.38
C ALA A 279 -10.04 -7.37 4.19
N LYS A 280 -10.00 -8.50 3.47
CA LYS A 280 -8.74 -9.17 3.09
C LYS A 280 -7.84 -8.26 2.25
N ALA A 281 -8.41 -7.57 1.28
CA ALA A 281 -7.67 -6.63 0.45
C ALA A 281 -7.16 -5.40 1.23
N LYS A 282 -7.96 -4.84 2.14
CA LYS A 282 -7.54 -3.75 3.04
C LYS A 282 -6.37 -4.18 3.93
N LEU A 283 -6.41 -5.40 4.48
CA LEU A 283 -5.32 -5.97 5.27
C LEU A 283 -4.06 -6.16 4.42
N ALA A 284 -4.20 -6.70 3.20
CA ALA A 284 -3.10 -6.87 2.26
C ALA A 284 -2.44 -5.53 1.89
N MET A 285 -3.24 -4.50 1.63
CA MET A 285 -2.75 -3.15 1.36
C MET A 285 -1.98 -2.58 2.55
N GLU A 286 -2.52 -2.72 3.74
CA GLU A 286 -1.85 -2.26 4.96
C GLU A 286 -0.51 -2.97 5.18
N GLN A 287 -0.46 -4.28 5.00
CA GLN A 287 0.76 -5.08 5.21
C GLN A 287 1.75 -5.02 4.04
N ASN A 288 1.43 -4.32 2.93
CA ASN A 288 2.15 -4.40 1.65
C ASN A 288 2.34 -5.85 1.21
N ALA A 289 1.29 -6.65 1.36
CA ALA A 289 1.28 -8.06 1.09
C ALA A 289 1.03 -8.34 -0.40
N THR A 290 1.60 -9.44 -0.90
CA THR A 290 1.44 -9.90 -2.27
C THR A 290 0.77 -11.27 -2.31
N GLU A 291 0.16 -11.60 -3.45
CA GLU A 291 -0.41 -12.91 -3.70
C GLU A 291 0.70 -13.96 -3.77
N PRO A 292 0.70 -15.01 -2.90
CA PRO A 292 1.61 -16.13 -3.04
C PRO A 292 1.18 -17.07 -4.18
N ILE A 293 2.16 -17.65 -4.88
CA ILE A 293 1.91 -18.68 -5.89
C ILE A 293 1.82 -20.03 -5.18
N PHE A 294 0.72 -20.77 -5.37
CA PHE A 294 0.55 -22.09 -4.78
C PHE A 294 1.01 -23.23 -5.69
N ASN A 295 1.85 -24.12 -5.14
CA ASN A 295 2.27 -25.38 -5.75
C ASN A 295 1.73 -26.59 -4.98
N THR A 296 1.84 -27.76 -5.59
CA THR A 296 1.50 -29.06 -5.01
C THR A 296 2.71 -29.96 -4.82
N GLU A 297 3.92 -29.40 -4.96
CA GLU A 297 5.19 -30.12 -4.90
C GLU A 297 5.84 -30.04 -3.52
N HIS A 298 5.08 -29.54 -2.53
CA HIS A 298 5.51 -29.37 -1.14
C HIS A 298 6.80 -28.57 -0.97
N TYR A 299 6.97 -27.50 -1.77
CA TYR A 299 8.06 -26.57 -1.54
C TYR A 299 7.58 -25.15 -1.23
N ILE A 300 8.36 -24.48 -0.42
CA ILE A 300 8.16 -23.10 0.03
C ILE A 300 9.33 -22.27 -0.47
N GLN A 301 9.04 -21.12 -1.08
CA GLN A 301 10.04 -20.12 -1.41
C GLN A 301 9.50 -18.74 -1.06
N ILE A 302 9.87 -18.22 0.10
CA ILE A 302 9.52 -16.90 0.59
C ILE A 302 10.63 -15.93 0.23
N ARG A 303 10.27 -14.83 -0.43
CA ARG A 303 11.22 -13.78 -0.84
C ARG A 303 10.97 -12.54 -0.02
N LYS A 304 11.94 -12.09 0.76
CA LYS A 304 11.86 -10.89 1.60
C LYS A 304 10.58 -10.85 2.48
N GLY A 305 10.25 -12.00 3.07
CA GLY A 305 9.08 -12.11 3.95
C GLY A 305 9.28 -11.34 5.25
N ARG A 306 8.27 -10.59 5.69
CA ARG A 306 8.27 -9.89 6.98
C ARG A 306 7.15 -10.41 7.85
N HIS A 307 7.47 -10.72 9.09
CA HIS A 307 6.45 -11.20 10.03
C HIS A 307 5.35 -10.15 10.22
N PRO A 308 4.07 -10.46 9.95
CA PRO A 308 2.98 -9.48 9.87
C PRO A 308 2.63 -8.79 11.18
N LEU A 309 2.97 -9.40 12.32
CA LEU A 309 2.71 -8.85 13.64
C LEU A 309 3.87 -7.99 14.20
N LEU A 310 4.98 -7.88 13.47
CA LEU A 310 6.08 -7.00 13.84
C LEU A 310 5.91 -5.60 13.22
N ASP A 311 6.47 -4.61 13.90
CA ASP A 311 6.53 -3.24 13.36
C ASP A 311 7.22 -3.24 11.99
N LYS A 312 6.53 -2.75 10.96
CA LYS A 312 6.96 -2.74 9.57
C LYS A 312 8.31 -2.06 9.35
N LYS A 313 8.65 -1.07 10.18
CA LYS A 313 9.92 -0.34 10.10
C LYS A 313 11.08 -1.10 10.73
N LYS A 314 10.77 -1.99 11.67
CA LYS A 314 11.77 -2.77 12.42
C LYS A 314 11.90 -4.20 11.90
N ALA A 315 10.85 -4.75 11.28
CA ALA A 315 10.85 -6.10 10.75
C ALA A 315 11.87 -6.25 9.61
N VAL A 316 12.90 -7.04 9.86
CA VAL A 316 13.90 -7.38 8.84
C VAL A 316 13.31 -8.46 7.93
N PRO A 317 13.39 -8.29 6.61
CA PRO A 317 12.87 -9.27 5.67
C PRO A 317 13.78 -10.51 5.62
N ILE A 318 13.19 -11.70 5.63
CA ILE A 318 13.89 -12.97 5.49
C ILE A 318 13.58 -13.64 4.16
N ASP A 319 14.58 -14.33 3.61
CA ASP A 319 14.43 -15.23 2.47
C ASP A 319 14.45 -16.67 2.99
N VAL A 320 13.40 -17.46 2.68
CA VAL A 320 13.31 -18.85 3.12
C VAL A 320 12.98 -19.75 1.94
N ARG A 321 13.65 -20.89 1.86
CA ARG A 321 13.34 -21.96 0.92
C ARG A 321 13.33 -23.29 1.64
N LEU A 322 12.44 -24.20 1.26
CA LEU A 322 12.30 -25.53 1.83
C LEU A 322 11.54 -26.42 0.82
N GLY A 323 11.97 -27.66 0.65
CA GLY A 323 11.27 -28.67 -0.11
C GLY A 323 11.73 -28.87 -1.55
N LYS A 324 12.59 -27.99 -2.11
CA LYS A 324 13.08 -28.12 -3.48
C LYS A 324 14.49 -28.74 -3.52
N ASP A 325 15.43 -28.11 -2.85
CA ASP A 325 16.82 -28.56 -2.79
C ASP A 325 17.08 -29.42 -1.54
N PHE A 326 16.29 -29.20 -0.50
CA PHE A 326 16.33 -29.90 0.77
C PHE A 326 14.93 -29.89 1.40
N ASP A 327 14.61 -30.92 2.17
CA ASP A 327 13.32 -31.09 2.85
C ASP A 327 13.36 -30.75 4.35
N LEU A 328 14.58 -30.58 4.88
CA LEU A 328 14.83 -30.27 6.29
C LEU A 328 15.80 -29.10 6.41
N LEU A 329 15.41 -28.09 7.20
CA LEU A 329 16.22 -26.90 7.49
C LEU A 329 16.54 -26.79 8.97
N VAL A 330 17.82 -26.86 9.33
CA VAL A 330 18.32 -26.71 10.71
C VAL A 330 18.83 -25.30 10.92
N ILE A 331 18.15 -24.50 11.75
CA ILE A 331 18.48 -23.11 12.02
C ILE A 331 19.26 -23.01 13.32
N THR A 332 20.47 -22.48 13.24
CA THR A 332 21.37 -22.30 14.37
C THR A 332 21.61 -20.82 14.69
N GLY A 333 22.23 -20.50 15.80
CA GLY A 333 22.55 -19.14 16.23
C GLY A 333 21.94 -18.77 17.60
N PRO A 334 22.16 -17.53 18.09
CA PRO A 334 21.67 -17.07 19.38
C PRO A 334 20.13 -16.96 19.43
N ASN A 335 19.51 -17.11 20.61
CA ASN A 335 18.05 -17.01 20.77
C ASN A 335 17.51 -15.65 20.36
N THR A 336 18.26 -14.60 20.62
CA THR A 336 17.91 -13.22 20.24
C THR A 336 17.99 -12.95 18.73
N GLY A 337 18.54 -13.91 17.95
CA GLY A 337 18.78 -13.74 16.49
C GLY A 337 17.54 -13.82 15.61
N GLY A 338 16.37 -14.19 16.13
CA GLY A 338 15.13 -14.29 15.36
C GLY A 338 14.78 -15.68 14.83
N LYS A 339 15.40 -16.76 15.36
CA LYS A 339 15.13 -18.16 14.97
C LYS A 339 13.64 -18.51 15.09
N THR A 340 13.05 -18.31 16.28
CA THR A 340 11.63 -18.54 16.55
C THR A 340 10.71 -17.72 15.65
N VAL A 341 11.10 -16.46 15.37
CA VAL A 341 10.33 -15.56 14.46
C VAL A 341 10.36 -16.11 13.04
N SER A 342 11.48 -16.66 12.59
CA SER A 342 11.60 -17.26 11.26
C SER A 342 10.68 -18.49 11.12
N LEU A 343 10.64 -19.38 12.12
CA LEU A 343 9.69 -20.51 12.16
C LEU A 343 8.25 -20.03 12.10
N LYS A 344 7.90 -19.10 13.02
CA LYS A 344 6.54 -18.52 13.08
C LYS A 344 6.16 -17.85 11.77
N THR A 345 7.10 -17.17 11.09
CA THR A 345 6.83 -16.51 9.81
C THR A 345 6.43 -17.52 8.75
N VAL A 346 7.16 -18.62 8.60
CA VAL A 346 6.86 -19.66 7.60
C VAL A 346 5.53 -20.33 7.89
N GLY A 347 5.30 -20.74 9.14
CA GLY A 347 4.04 -21.37 9.55
C GLY A 347 2.84 -20.44 9.37
N LEU A 348 2.97 -19.18 9.80
CA LEU A 348 1.90 -18.20 9.69
C LEU A 348 1.59 -17.83 8.22
N PHE A 349 2.62 -17.70 7.37
CA PHE A 349 2.41 -17.46 5.93
C PHE A 349 1.70 -18.62 5.26
N THR A 350 2.03 -19.85 5.63
CA THR A 350 1.33 -21.04 5.14
C THR A 350 -0.16 -20.97 5.50
N LEU A 351 -0.48 -20.70 6.78
CA LEU A 351 -1.86 -20.55 7.24
C LEU A 351 -2.59 -19.39 6.57
N MET A 352 -1.97 -18.21 6.48
CA MET A 352 -2.52 -17.03 5.81
C MET A 352 -2.80 -17.31 4.33
N GLY A 353 -1.82 -17.87 3.63
CA GLY A 353 -1.96 -18.19 2.22
C GLY A 353 -3.09 -19.19 1.96
N GLN A 354 -3.19 -20.27 2.74
CA GLN A 354 -4.25 -21.27 2.64
C GLN A 354 -5.63 -20.74 3.04
N ALA A 355 -5.69 -19.63 3.78
CA ALA A 355 -6.93 -18.90 4.07
C ALA A 355 -7.33 -17.87 3.00
N GLY A 356 -6.58 -17.76 1.91
CA GLY A 356 -6.84 -16.77 0.86
C GLY A 356 -6.40 -15.36 1.23
N LEU A 357 -5.52 -15.21 2.23
CA LEU A 357 -4.88 -13.95 2.59
C LEU A 357 -3.56 -13.80 1.82
N HIS A 358 -3.25 -12.59 1.39
CA HIS A 358 -1.93 -12.26 0.86
C HIS A 358 -0.89 -12.25 2.00
N ILE A 359 0.38 -12.47 1.65
CA ILE A 359 1.49 -12.50 2.59
C ILE A 359 2.42 -11.30 2.42
N PRO A 360 2.94 -10.69 3.50
CA PRO A 360 3.89 -9.57 3.41
C PRO A 360 5.28 -10.04 2.97
N ALA A 361 5.38 -10.40 1.70
CA ALA A 361 6.58 -10.87 1.03
C ALA A 361 6.69 -10.24 -0.37
N LEU A 362 7.83 -10.38 -1.05
CA LEU A 362 7.96 -9.95 -2.43
C LEU A 362 7.15 -10.85 -3.36
N ASP A 363 6.74 -10.25 -4.47
CA ASP A 363 6.09 -10.94 -5.57
C ASP A 363 6.87 -12.19 -6.00
N ARG A 364 6.12 -13.21 -6.49
CA ARG A 364 6.63 -14.54 -6.81
C ARG A 364 7.18 -15.33 -5.62
N SER A 365 6.68 -15.05 -4.42
CA SER A 365 6.84 -15.97 -3.31
C SER A 365 5.94 -17.17 -3.54
N GLU A 366 6.45 -18.38 -3.28
CA GLU A 366 5.73 -19.62 -3.52
C GLU A 366 5.47 -20.34 -2.20
N LEU A 367 4.25 -20.82 -2.04
CA LEU A 367 3.82 -21.64 -0.90
C LEU A 367 3.26 -22.96 -1.40
N SER A 368 3.33 -23.98 -0.59
CA SER A 368 2.64 -25.24 -0.84
C SER A 368 1.40 -25.39 0.04
N ILE A 369 0.55 -26.32 -0.39
CA ILE A 369 -0.61 -26.73 0.40
C ILE A 369 -0.16 -27.85 1.31
N PHE A 370 -0.39 -27.66 2.60
CA PHE A 370 -0.17 -28.69 3.62
C PHE A 370 -1.52 -29.10 4.21
N SER A 371 -1.70 -30.40 4.39
CA SER A 371 -2.87 -30.98 5.06
C SER A 371 -2.91 -30.53 6.53
N GLU A 372 -1.75 -30.58 7.19
CA GLU A 372 -1.55 -30.14 8.56
C GLU A 372 -0.23 -29.37 8.72
N VAL A 373 -0.26 -28.40 9.62
CA VAL A 373 0.92 -27.70 10.11
C VAL A 373 1.09 -28.06 11.57
N TYR A 374 2.25 -28.57 11.93
CA TYR A 374 2.59 -28.87 13.32
C TYR A 374 3.64 -27.89 13.82
N ALA A 375 3.46 -27.39 15.04
CA ALA A 375 4.39 -26.44 15.63
C ALA A 375 4.62 -26.80 17.12
N ASP A 376 5.86 -27.09 17.45
CA ASP A 376 6.36 -27.12 18.84
C ASP A 376 7.19 -25.85 19.05
N ILE A 377 6.51 -24.75 19.35
CA ILE A 377 7.08 -23.39 19.49
C ILE A 377 6.55 -22.78 20.78
N GLY A 378 7.44 -22.21 21.58
CA GLY A 378 7.12 -21.41 22.75
C GLY A 378 7.44 -22.11 24.07
N ASP A 379 7.96 -21.31 25.02
CA ASP A 379 8.19 -21.69 26.41
C ASP A 379 6.87 -21.63 27.17
N GLU A 380 6.40 -22.76 27.69
CA GLU A 380 5.37 -22.77 28.72
C GLU A 380 6.01 -22.35 30.06
N GLN A 381 6.32 -21.08 30.26
CA GLN A 381 6.72 -20.51 31.56
C GLN A 381 5.51 -20.33 32.50
N SER A 382 4.46 -21.12 32.36
CA SER A 382 3.35 -21.09 33.30
C SER A 382 3.73 -21.89 34.53
N ILE A 383 3.81 -21.24 35.68
CA ILE A 383 4.10 -21.77 37.01
C ILE A 383 3.10 -22.88 37.41
N GLU A 384 1.99 -23.04 36.71
CA GLU A 384 0.89 -23.98 37.02
C GLU A 384 1.08 -25.40 36.45
N GLN A 385 2.04 -25.63 35.54
CA GLN A 385 2.28 -26.98 34.99
C GLN A 385 3.60 -27.53 35.51
N SER A 386 3.51 -28.45 36.46
CA SER A 386 4.61 -29.13 37.16
C SER A 386 5.39 -30.17 36.33
N LEU A 387 5.14 -30.26 35.02
CA LEU A 387 5.90 -31.10 34.11
C LEU A 387 7.18 -30.33 33.68
N SER A 388 8.32 -31.02 33.74
CA SER A 388 9.59 -30.47 33.19
C SER A 388 9.37 -29.99 31.77
N THR A 389 9.98 -28.85 31.41
CA THR A 389 9.91 -28.24 30.06
C THR A 389 10.21 -29.29 28.99
N PHE A 390 11.20 -30.18 29.24
CA PHE A 390 11.54 -31.28 28.35
C PHE A 390 10.38 -32.26 28.14
N SER A 391 9.67 -32.68 29.19
CA SER A 391 8.56 -33.62 29.07
C SER A 391 7.39 -33.07 28.29
N SER A 392 7.11 -31.78 28.42
CA SER A 392 6.01 -31.12 27.66
C SER A 392 6.36 -31.00 26.17
N HIS A 393 7.61 -30.68 25.83
CA HIS A 393 8.09 -30.67 24.45
C HIS A 393 8.04 -32.09 23.86
N MET A 394 8.57 -33.10 24.58
CA MET A 394 8.55 -34.49 24.09
C MET A 394 7.14 -35.03 23.87
N THR A 395 6.19 -34.68 24.72
CA THR A 395 4.79 -35.08 24.51
C THR A 395 4.22 -34.53 23.22
N ARG A 396 4.54 -33.27 22.90
CA ARG A 396 4.15 -32.64 21.62
C ARG A 396 4.86 -33.24 20.41
N VAL A 397 6.17 -33.49 20.55
CA VAL A 397 6.95 -34.16 19.51
C VAL A 397 6.42 -35.56 19.22
N VAL A 398 6.13 -36.38 20.26
CA VAL A 398 5.51 -37.71 20.10
C VAL A 398 4.19 -37.61 19.34
N HIS A 399 3.35 -36.65 19.69
CA HIS A 399 2.07 -36.45 18.98
C HIS A 399 2.32 -36.10 17.52
N ILE A 400 3.28 -35.22 17.21
CA ILE A 400 3.63 -34.83 15.83
C ILE A 400 4.12 -36.07 15.06
N LEU A 401 5.06 -36.86 15.62
CA LEU A 401 5.62 -38.03 14.97
C LEU A 401 4.60 -39.13 14.66
N GLN A 402 3.50 -39.20 15.48
CA GLN A 402 2.42 -40.15 15.26
C GLN A 402 1.46 -39.77 14.15
N HIS A 403 1.33 -38.45 13.83
CA HIS A 403 0.28 -37.94 12.96
C HIS A 403 0.82 -37.24 11.70
N ALA A 404 2.09 -36.80 11.69
CA ALA A 404 2.67 -36.13 10.55
C ALA A 404 2.94 -37.09 9.39
N ASP A 405 2.64 -36.64 8.20
CA ASP A 405 2.83 -37.32 6.93
C ASP A 405 3.57 -36.44 5.91
N ALA A 406 3.77 -36.92 4.70
CA ALA A 406 4.48 -36.17 3.65
C ALA A 406 3.80 -34.86 3.25
N ASP A 407 2.49 -34.75 3.52
CA ASP A 407 1.70 -33.54 3.25
C ASP A 407 1.67 -32.56 4.44
N SER A 408 2.53 -32.80 5.45
CA SER A 408 2.60 -32.00 6.67
C SER A 408 3.82 -31.06 6.66
N LEU A 409 3.69 -29.91 7.34
CA LEU A 409 4.78 -29.00 7.68
C LEU A 409 5.06 -29.06 9.18
N CYS A 410 6.28 -29.43 9.58
CA CYS A 410 6.70 -29.54 10.97
C CYS A 410 7.67 -28.40 11.34
N LEU A 411 7.39 -27.72 12.46
CA LEU A 411 8.16 -26.59 12.96
C LEU A 411 8.55 -26.85 14.41
N PHE A 412 9.84 -26.98 14.70
CA PHE A 412 10.36 -27.25 16.04
C PHE A 412 11.27 -26.12 16.51
N ASP A 413 10.96 -25.55 17.65
CA ASP A 413 11.82 -24.57 18.31
C ASP A 413 12.61 -25.23 19.44
N GLU A 414 13.94 -25.02 19.45
CA GLU A 414 14.87 -25.57 20.43
C GLU A 414 14.75 -27.09 20.61
N LEU A 415 14.72 -27.85 19.49
CA LEU A 415 14.55 -29.30 19.54
C LEU A 415 15.63 -29.98 20.37
N GLY A 416 15.22 -30.79 21.34
CA GLY A 416 16.08 -31.52 22.24
C GLY A 416 16.52 -30.74 23.49
N ALA A 417 16.10 -29.46 23.64
CA ALA A 417 16.46 -28.65 24.80
C ALA A 417 15.80 -29.18 26.11
N GLY A 418 16.40 -28.83 27.26
CA GLY A 418 15.84 -29.10 28.55
C GLY A 418 16.27 -30.46 29.21
N THR A 419 17.22 -31.17 28.58
CA THR A 419 17.84 -32.40 29.15
C THR A 419 19.37 -32.30 29.01
N ASP A 420 20.09 -33.41 29.32
CA ASP A 420 21.54 -33.49 29.05
C ASP A 420 21.84 -33.15 27.58
N PRO A 421 22.81 -32.25 27.29
CA PRO A 421 23.07 -31.81 25.95
C PRO A 421 23.39 -32.93 24.93
N THR A 422 24.12 -33.95 25.37
CA THR A 422 24.51 -35.09 24.52
C THR A 422 23.29 -35.96 24.19
N GLU A 423 22.45 -36.26 25.19
CA GLU A 423 21.20 -37.00 25.01
C GLU A 423 20.21 -36.17 24.14
N GLY A 424 20.08 -34.87 24.43
CA GLY A 424 19.22 -33.95 23.67
C GLY A 424 19.59 -33.86 22.20
N ALA A 425 20.87 -33.70 21.89
CA ALA A 425 21.37 -33.69 20.52
C ALA A 425 21.11 -35.04 19.82
N ALA A 426 21.38 -36.17 20.47
CA ALA A 426 21.16 -37.50 19.88
C ALA A 426 19.66 -37.74 19.59
N LEU A 427 18.76 -37.36 20.51
CA LEU A 427 17.32 -37.44 20.30
C LEU A 427 16.87 -36.52 19.14
N ALA A 428 17.35 -35.30 19.09
CA ALA A 428 17.01 -34.35 18.03
C ALA A 428 17.43 -34.91 16.66
N ILE A 429 18.65 -35.45 16.53
CA ILE A 429 19.10 -36.06 15.28
C ILE A 429 18.20 -37.22 14.88
N ALA A 430 17.88 -38.11 15.84
CA ALA A 430 17.00 -39.26 15.57
C ALA A 430 15.59 -38.85 15.13
N ILE A 431 15.02 -37.80 15.75
CA ILE A 431 13.72 -37.24 15.37
C ILE A 431 13.76 -36.63 13.97
N LEU A 432 14.80 -35.85 13.67
CA LEU A 432 14.97 -35.23 12.36
C LEU A 432 15.20 -36.29 11.26
N ASN A 433 15.98 -37.32 11.49
CA ASN A 433 16.13 -38.45 10.57
C ASN A 433 14.80 -39.15 10.30
N TYR A 434 14.01 -39.40 11.34
CA TYR A 434 12.69 -40.02 11.20
C TYR A 434 11.74 -39.22 10.29
N LEU A 435 11.76 -37.89 10.39
CA LEU A 435 10.96 -37.00 9.56
C LEU A 435 11.51 -36.90 8.14
N HIS A 436 12.85 -36.80 8.00
CA HIS A 436 13.56 -36.77 6.75
C HIS A 436 13.31 -38.04 5.91
N ASP A 437 13.48 -39.24 6.50
CA ASP A 437 13.22 -40.51 5.83
C ASP A 437 11.79 -40.66 5.27
N ARG A 438 10.86 -39.87 5.80
CA ARG A 438 9.44 -39.81 5.35
C ARG A 438 9.16 -38.66 4.42
N GLY A 439 10.14 -37.85 4.09
CA GLY A 439 10.01 -36.68 3.23
C GLY A 439 9.11 -35.60 3.79
N ILE A 440 9.00 -35.48 5.12
CA ILE A 440 8.17 -34.50 5.80
C ILE A 440 8.93 -33.16 5.84
N ARG A 441 8.30 -32.11 5.34
CA ARG A 441 8.91 -30.76 5.31
C ARG A 441 9.09 -30.25 6.73
N THR A 442 10.34 -30.04 7.13
CA THR A 442 10.67 -29.76 8.53
C THR A 442 11.61 -28.56 8.66
N MET A 443 11.32 -27.67 9.58
CA MET A 443 12.26 -26.63 10.05
C MET A 443 12.46 -26.81 11.56
N ALA A 444 13.70 -26.84 12.00
CA ALA A 444 14.04 -26.96 13.39
C ALA A 444 15.08 -25.93 13.81
N THR A 445 14.93 -25.37 15.01
CA THR A 445 15.98 -24.54 15.61
C THR A 445 16.71 -25.31 16.68
N THR A 446 17.97 -25.00 16.86
CA THR A 446 18.79 -25.66 17.87
C THR A 446 20.01 -24.80 18.28
N HIS A 447 20.60 -25.18 19.40
CA HIS A 447 21.88 -24.68 19.89
C HIS A 447 23.01 -25.70 19.80
N TYR A 448 22.69 -26.95 19.45
CA TYR A 448 23.63 -28.06 19.48
C TYR A 448 24.57 -28.04 18.25
N SER A 449 25.88 -28.15 18.46
CA SER A 449 26.88 -28.21 17.38
C SER A 449 26.77 -29.48 16.57
N GLU A 450 26.34 -30.59 17.20
CA GLU A 450 26.13 -31.88 16.56
C GLU A 450 25.12 -31.82 15.42
N LEU A 451 24.06 -31.00 15.59
CA LEU A 451 23.06 -30.82 14.54
C LEU A 451 23.58 -30.00 13.35
N LYS A 452 24.59 -29.14 13.56
CA LYS A 452 25.28 -28.45 12.45
C LYS A 452 26.06 -29.48 11.59
N ILE A 453 26.77 -30.40 12.26
CA ILE A 453 27.54 -31.48 11.60
C ILE A 453 26.56 -32.40 10.88
N TYR A 454 25.49 -32.81 11.52
CA TYR A 454 24.42 -33.61 10.93
C TYR A 454 23.89 -33.00 9.63
N ALA A 455 23.59 -31.73 9.62
CA ALA A 455 23.07 -31.06 8.42
C ALA A 455 24.13 -30.85 7.33
N LEU A 456 25.45 -30.85 7.66
CA LEU A 456 26.54 -30.85 6.68
C LEU A 456 26.80 -32.21 6.07
N SER A 457 26.51 -33.28 6.81
CA SER A 457 26.82 -34.66 6.43
C SER A 457 25.66 -35.43 5.79
N THR A 458 24.42 -34.89 5.90
CA THR A 458 23.20 -35.56 5.43
C THR A 458 22.67 -34.89 4.17
N ASN A 459 22.44 -35.67 3.13
CA ASN A 459 21.88 -35.15 1.88
C ASN A 459 20.47 -34.64 2.09
N PHE A 460 20.08 -33.57 1.40
CA PHE A 460 18.76 -32.90 1.50
C PHE A 460 18.42 -32.30 2.88
N VAL A 461 19.42 -32.21 3.77
CA VAL A 461 19.33 -31.45 5.02
C VAL A 461 20.24 -30.23 4.86
N GLU A 462 19.75 -29.07 5.21
CA GLU A 462 20.50 -27.83 5.03
C GLU A 462 20.64 -27.07 6.35
N ASN A 463 21.78 -26.42 6.53
CA ASN A 463 21.99 -25.49 7.63
C ASN A 463 21.46 -24.10 7.30
N ALA A 464 21.03 -23.39 8.34
CA ALA A 464 20.82 -21.95 8.29
C ALA A 464 21.30 -21.29 9.58
N CYS A 465 21.66 -20.02 9.49
CA CYS A 465 21.94 -19.23 10.67
C CYS A 465 21.19 -17.91 10.67
N CYS A 466 20.87 -17.42 11.86
CA CYS A 466 20.47 -16.04 12.05
C CYS A 466 21.74 -15.20 12.25
N GLU A 467 21.97 -14.27 11.30
CA GLU A 467 23.15 -13.41 11.31
C GLU A 467 23.19 -12.53 12.57
N PHE A 468 24.35 -12.46 13.20
CA PHE A 468 24.60 -11.66 14.39
C PHE A 468 25.80 -10.75 14.16
N ASP A 469 25.61 -9.45 14.37
CA ASP A 469 26.69 -8.48 14.25
C ASP A 469 27.49 -8.42 15.56
N VAL A 470 28.68 -8.99 15.52
CA VAL A 470 29.60 -9.03 16.68
C VAL A 470 30.16 -7.63 16.99
N GLU A 471 30.23 -6.71 16.02
CA GLU A 471 30.74 -5.35 16.26
C GLU A 471 29.75 -4.52 17.09
N THR A 472 28.47 -4.59 16.76
CA THR A 472 27.41 -3.85 17.44
C THR A 472 26.75 -4.60 18.58
N LEU A 473 27.05 -5.90 18.77
CA LEU A 473 26.37 -6.84 19.67
C LEU A 473 24.84 -6.88 19.44
N ARG A 474 24.43 -6.74 18.20
CA ARG A 474 23.00 -6.76 17.82
C ARG A 474 22.70 -7.81 16.79
N PRO A 475 21.55 -8.49 16.90
CA PRO A 475 21.09 -9.36 15.83
C PRO A 475 20.74 -8.53 14.61
N THR A 476 21.15 -8.98 13.43
CA THR A 476 20.69 -8.39 12.16
C THR A 476 19.35 -8.94 11.73
N TYR A 477 18.88 -10.04 12.35
CA TYR A 477 17.64 -10.78 12.04
C TYR A 477 17.59 -11.35 10.62
N ARG A 478 18.69 -11.37 9.90
CA ARG A 478 18.77 -11.99 8.57
C ARG A 478 18.96 -13.49 8.70
N LEU A 479 18.21 -14.26 7.93
CA LEU A 479 18.37 -15.70 7.83
C LEU A 479 19.27 -16.02 6.63
N LEU A 480 20.38 -16.71 6.89
CA LEU A 480 21.36 -17.14 5.90
C LEU A 480 21.28 -18.65 5.77
N ILE A 481 20.77 -19.14 4.62
CA ILE A 481 20.62 -20.58 4.34
C ILE A 481 21.89 -21.09 3.69
N GLY A 482 22.35 -22.28 4.12
CA GLY A 482 23.52 -22.96 3.65
C GLY A 482 24.76 -22.63 4.48
N ILE A 483 24.61 -21.95 5.60
CA ILE A 483 25.69 -21.62 6.52
C ILE A 483 25.30 -22.06 7.92
N PRO A 484 26.08 -22.89 8.60
CA PRO A 484 25.92 -23.16 10.02
C PRO A 484 26.28 -21.92 10.84
N GLY A 485 25.50 -21.60 11.88
CA GLY A 485 25.77 -20.44 12.74
C GLY A 485 26.98 -20.65 13.65
N LYS A 486 27.84 -19.61 13.73
CA LYS A 486 28.98 -19.59 14.65
C LYS A 486 28.52 -19.31 16.08
N SER A 487 29.18 -19.94 17.06
CA SER A 487 29.02 -19.55 18.45
C SER A 487 29.81 -18.27 18.73
N ASN A 488 29.12 -17.21 19.16
CA ASN A 488 29.71 -15.90 19.44
C ASN A 488 29.83 -15.61 20.96
N ALA A 489 29.67 -16.65 21.79
CA ALA A 489 29.61 -16.47 23.25
C ALA A 489 30.85 -15.75 23.80
N PHE A 490 32.07 -16.15 23.40
CA PHE A 490 33.31 -15.50 23.86
C PHE A 490 33.44 -14.06 23.39
N ALA A 491 33.13 -13.80 22.13
CA ALA A 491 33.21 -12.45 21.56
C ALA A 491 32.19 -11.52 22.26
N ILE A 492 30.99 -12.01 22.50
CA ILE A 492 29.95 -11.28 23.25
C ILE A 492 30.40 -11.02 24.70
N SER A 493 30.92 -12.05 25.40
CA SER A 493 31.39 -11.93 26.79
C SER A 493 32.53 -10.95 26.93
N SER A 494 33.53 -10.99 26.03
CA SER A 494 34.63 -10.02 26.00
C SER A 494 34.11 -8.58 25.86
N LYS A 495 33.20 -8.33 24.93
CA LYS A 495 32.62 -7.00 24.73
C LYS A 495 31.73 -6.52 25.88
N LEU A 496 31.11 -7.45 26.61
CA LEU A 496 30.35 -7.14 27.81
C LEU A 496 31.23 -6.89 29.04
N GLY A 497 32.55 -7.07 28.91
CA GLY A 497 33.53 -6.72 29.94
C GLY A 497 34.01 -7.91 30.78
N LEU A 498 33.75 -9.17 30.36
CA LEU A 498 34.39 -10.33 30.96
C LEU A 498 35.88 -10.31 30.69
N SER A 499 36.74 -10.50 31.71
CA SER A 499 38.17 -10.42 31.57
C SER A 499 38.73 -11.49 30.60
N ASP A 500 39.74 -11.12 29.85
CA ASP A 500 40.38 -12.02 28.87
C ASP A 500 41.00 -13.26 29.55
N GLU A 501 41.39 -13.14 30.85
CA GLU A 501 41.86 -14.30 31.64
C GLU A 501 40.77 -15.36 31.79
N ILE A 502 39.54 -14.98 32.11
CA ILE A 502 38.44 -15.93 32.26
C ILE A 502 38.05 -16.50 30.89
N ILE A 503 38.07 -15.68 29.84
CA ILE A 503 37.74 -16.13 28.47
C ILE A 503 38.78 -17.13 28.00
N ASN A 504 40.09 -16.88 28.21
CA ASN A 504 41.13 -17.77 27.82
C ASN A 504 41.09 -19.08 28.60
N ALA A 505 40.88 -19.03 29.91
CA ALA A 505 40.64 -20.21 30.74
C ALA A 505 39.45 -21.05 30.28
N ALA A 506 38.36 -20.39 29.84
CA ALA A 506 37.18 -21.08 29.30
C ALA A 506 37.48 -21.73 27.92
N LYS A 507 38.27 -21.07 27.06
CA LYS A 507 38.74 -21.63 25.77
C LYS A 507 39.59 -22.88 25.95
N GLU A 508 40.44 -22.91 26.95
CA GLU A 508 41.29 -24.08 27.26
C GLU A 508 40.45 -25.32 27.68
N GLN A 509 39.21 -25.16 28.09
CA GLN A 509 38.28 -26.26 28.41
C GLN A 509 37.54 -26.83 27.18
N ILE A 510 37.64 -26.16 26.02
CA ILE A 510 37.04 -26.65 24.78
C ILE A 510 38.06 -27.58 24.07
N SER A 511 37.58 -28.65 23.44
CA SER A 511 38.45 -29.55 22.69
C SER A 511 39.06 -28.83 21.47
N LYS A 512 40.30 -29.18 21.12
CA LYS A 512 40.96 -28.63 19.92
C LYS A 512 40.24 -28.97 18.61
N GLU A 513 39.46 -30.04 18.59
CA GLU A 513 38.67 -30.47 17.44
C GLU A 513 37.45 -29.55 17.26
N ASP A 514 36.79 -29.18 18.36
CA ASP A 514 35.64 -28.23 18.34
C ASP A 514 36.11 -26.82 17.95
N GLU A 515 37.29 -26.38 18.43
CA GLU A 515 37.85 -25.07 18.08
C GLU A 515 38.21 -25.00 16.58
N SER A 516 38.87 -26.03 16.04
CA SER A 516 39.18 -26.09 14.60
C SER A 516 37.92 -26.12 13.72
N PHE A 517 36.87 -26.79 14.14
CA PHE A 517 35.61 -26.87 13.43
C PHE A 517 34.88 -25.52 13.41
N GLU A 518 34.85 -24.81 14.54
CA GLU A 518 34.21 -23.47 14.64
C GLU A 518 34.96 -22.41 13.79
N ASP A 519 36.32 -22.54 13.64
CA ASP A 519 37.11 -21.67 12.77
C ASP A 519 36.83 -21.91 11.27
N VAL A 520 36.66 -23.15 10.84
CA VAL A 520 36.25 -23.49 9.47
C VAL A 520 34.84 -22.98 9.18
N ILE A 521 33.93 -23.10 10.14
CA ILE A 521 32.59 -22.52 10.02
C ILE A 521 32.66 -20.99 9.87
N ALA A 522 33.53 -20.31 10.62
CA ALA A 522 33.72 -18.87 10.53
C ALA A 522 34.15 -18.41 9.14
N ASP A 523 35.12 -19.11 8.54
CA ASP A 523 35.64 -18.81 7.20
C ASP A 523 34.56 -19.05 6.12
N LEU A 524 33.81 -20.15 6.25
CA LEU A 524 32.68 -20.46 5.38
C LEU A 524 31.56 -19.39 5.49
N GLU A 525 31.19 -18.97 6.71
CA GLU A 525 30.19 -17.92 6.96
C GLU A 525 30.61 -16.61 6.29
N GLN A 526 31.87 -16.19 6.51
CA GLN A 526 32.38 -14.94 5.94
C GLN A 526 32.41 -14.96 4.42
N SER A 527 32.87 -16.08 3.83
CA SER A 527 32.91 -16.26 2.38
C SER A 527 31.51 -16.21 1.77
N ARG A 528 30.58 -16.89 2.37
CA ARG A 528 29.20 -16.98 1.86
C ARG A 528 28.39 -15.69 2.07
N VAL A 529 28.57 -14.99 3.19
CA VAL A 529 27.99 -13.64 3.40
C VAL A 529 28.45 -12.70 2.28
N THR A 530 29.73 -12.81 1.89
CA THR A 530 30.28 -12.03 0.77
C THR A 530 29.61 -12.42 -0.54
N ILE A 531 29.47 -13.73 -0.82
CA ILE A 531 28.83 -14.24 -2.03
C ILE A 531 27.34 -13.85 -2.09
N GLU A 532 26.60 -13.99 -1.00
CA GLU A 532 25.17 -13.59 -0.99
C GLU A 532 25.01 -12.09 -1.23
N LYS A 533 25.85 -11.27 -0.63
CA LYS A 533 25.85 -9.83 -0.86
C LYS A 533 26.09 -9.48 -2.31
N GLU A 534 27.09 -10.11 -2.93
CA GLU A 534 27.39 -9.95 -4.35
C GLU A 534 26.24 -10.45 -5.24
N GLN A 535 25.59 -11.57 -4.89
CA GLN A 535 24.44 -12.09 -5.60
C GLN A 535 23.22 -11.16 -5.51
N GLN A 536 22.99 -10.54 -4.35
CA GLN A 536 21.94 -9.54 -4.20
C GLN A 536 22.21 -8.32 -5.06
N GLU A 537 23.42 -7.81 -5.05
CA GLU A 537 23.81 -6.68 -5.91
C GLU A 537 23.63 -7.03 -7.40
N ILE A 538 24.00 -8.22 -7.82
CA ILE A 538 23.79 -8.71 -9.18
C ILE A 538 22.30 -8.81 -9.52
N ALA A 539 21.46 -9.28 -8.60
CA ALA A 539 20.02 -9.37 -8.81
C ALA A 539 19.39 -7.98 -8.96
N GLU A 540 19.78 -7.02 -8.12
CA GLU A 540 19.33 -5.63 -8.21
C GLU A 540 19.77 -4.97 -9.53
N TYR A 541 21.02 -5.20 -9.94
CA TYR A 541 21.50 -4.70 -11.24
C TYR A 541 20.75 -5.32 -12.42
N LYS A 542 20.44 -6.62 -12.38
CA LYS A 542 19.64 -7.27 -13.42
C LYS A 542 18.25 -6.68 -13.54
N GLU A 543 17.57 -6.43 -12.42
CA GLU A 543 16.22 -5.81 -12.43
C GLU A 543 16.28 -4.37 -12.93
N ARG A 544 17.31 -3.62 -12.54
CA ARG A 544 17.52 -2.26 -13.03
C ARG A 544 17.82 -2.22 -14.54
N ILE A 545 18.61 -3.16 -15.03
CA ILE A 545 18.86 -3.31 -16.48
C ILE A 545 17.58 -3.64 -17.22
N ARG A 546 16.75 -4.55 -16.70
CA ARG A 546 15.47 -4.90 -17.28
C ARG A 546 14.51 -3.69 -17.36
N THR A 547 14.37 -2.96 -16.27
CA THR A 547 13.54 -1.74 -16.23
C THR A 547 14.01 -0.67 -17.22
N LEU A 548 15.33 -0.50 -17.34
CA LEU A 548 15.93 0.41 -18.31
C LEU A 548 15.70 -0.03 -19.76
N GLN A 549 15.78 -1.34 -20.03
CA GLN A 549 15.49 -1.90 -21.35
C GLN A 549 14.03 -1.67 -21.75
N GLU A 550 13.08 -1.91 -20.83
CA GLU A 550 11.66 -1.65 -21.07
C GLU A 550 11.38 -0.14 -21.31
N GLN A 551 12.04 0.75 -20.57
CA GLN A 551 11.94 2.18 -20.78
C GLN A 551 12.53 2.61 -22.14
N LEU A 552 13.66 2.04 -22.55
CA LEU A 552 14.26 2.30 -23.85
C LEU A 552 13.37 1.79 -24.99
N GLN A 553 12.79 0.62 -24.85
CA GLN A 553 11.87 0.07 -25.84
C GLN A 553 10.65 0.97 -26.04
N LYS A 554 9.98 1.37 -24.92
CA LYS A 554 8.86 2.32 -24.96
C LYS A 554 9.23 3.69 -25.56
N LYS A 555 10.46 4.15 -25.33
CA LYS A 555 10.95 5.40 -25.96
C LYS A 555 11.17 5.22 -27.45
N ASN A 556 11.75 4.11 -27.88
CA ASN A 556 11.95 3.82 -29.29
C ASN A 556 10.61 3.68 -30.03
N GLU A 557 9.63 2.98 -29.48
CA GLU A 557 8.29 2.88 -30.06
C GLU A 557 7.64 4.27 -30.24
N LYS A 558 7.77 5.17 -29.24
CA LYS A 558 7.28 6.55 -29.36
C LYS A 558 8.00 7.36 -30.43
N ILE A 559 9.31 7.15 -30.59
CA ILE A 559 10.11 7.81 -31.64
C ILE A 559 9.69 7.30 -33.02
N ASP A 560 9.47 6.00 -33.17
CA ASP A 560 9.03 5.42 -34.44
C ASP A 560 7.62 5.88 -34.81
N GLN A 561 6.68 5.92 -33.88
CA GLN A 561 5.34 6.49 -34.08
C GLN A 561 5.39 7.99 -34.48
N ALA A 562 6.25 8.77 -33.83
CA ALA A 562 6.43 10.18 -34.18
C ALA A 562 7.05 10.35 -35.56
N LYS A 563 8.04 9.51 -35.93
CA LYS A 563 8.65 9.47 -37.26
C LYS A 563 7.64 9.14 -38.35
N ASP A 564 6.82 8.10 -38.12
CA ASP A 564 5.78 7.68 -39.07
C ASP A 564 4.72 8.76 -39.25
N LYS A 565 4.35 9.45 -38.15
CA LYS A 565 3.44 10.61 -38.23
C LYS A 565 4.03 11.75 -39.08
N ILE A 566 5.28 12.10 -38.80
CA ILE A 566 5.98 13.17 -39.57
C ILE A 566 6.08 12.79 -41.05
N LEU A 567 6.38 11.53 -41.37
CA LEU A 567 6.45 11.05 -42.76
C LEU A 567 5.08 11.08 -43.45
N ARG A 568 4.00 10.70 -42.75
CA ARG A 568 2.63 10.81 -43.30
C ARG A 568 2.26 12.27 -43.59
N ASP A 569 2.45 13.15 -42.60
CA ASP A 569 2.16 14.57 -42.73
C ASP A 569 3.00 15.21 -43.90
N ALA A 570 4.25 14.80 -44.04
CA ALA A 570 5.11 15.25 -45.16
C ALA A 570 4.61 14.75 -46.52
N ASN A 571 4.21 13.47 -46.61
CA ASN A 571 3.66 12.89 -47.83
C ASN A 571 2.30 13.50 -48.22
N GLU A 572 1.43 13.78 -47.24
CA GLU A 572 0.17 14.50 -47.51
C GLU A 572 0.39 15.89 -48.03
N LYS A 573 1.33 16.62 -47.41
CA LYS A 573 1.72 17.96 -47.89
C LYS A 573 2.32 17.91 -49.32
N ALA A 574 3.18 16.93 -49.59
CA ALA A 574 3.76 16.76 -50.92
C ALA A 574 2.67 16.43 -51.99
N ARG A 575 1.71 15.56 -51.66
CA ARG A 575 0.56 15.27 -52.53
C ARG A 575 -0.32 16.49 -52.75
N ALA A 576 -0.61 17.27 -51.72
CA ALA A 576 -1.39 18.50 -51.88
C ALA A 576 -0.67 19.53 -52.79
N ILE A 577 0.65 19.67 -52.67
CA ILE A 577 1.45 20.54 -53.53
C ILE A 577 1.45 20.05 -54.98
N LEU A 578 1.61 18.75 -55.21
CA LEU A 578 1.56 18.16 -56.53
C LEU A 578 0.18 18.27 -57.20
N GLN A 579 -0.89 18.11 -56.43
CA GLN A 579 -2.26 18.26 -56.90
C GLN A 579 -2.52 19.71 -57.30
N GLU A 580 -2.11 20.67 -56.45
CA GLU A 580 -2.28 22.08 -56.73
C GLU A 580 -1.44 22.52 -57.96
N ALA A 581 -0.20 22.01 -58.12
CA ALA A 581 0.61 22.24 -59.31
C ALA A 581 -0.05 21.68 -60.57
N LYS A 582 -0.69 20.51 -60.50
CA LYS A 582 -1.45 19.92 -61.60
C LYS A 582 -2.66 20.78 -61.95
N ASP A 583 -3.43 21.22 -60.94
CA ASP A 583 -4.61 22.08 -61.18
C ASP A 583 -4.24 23.39 -61.87
N VAL A 584 -3.11 24.03 -61.46
CA VAL A 584 -2.57 25.22 -62.09
C VAL A 584 -2.12 24.95 -63.53
N ALA A 585 -1.48 23.80 -63.76
CA ALA A 585 -1.08 23.41 -65.11
C ALA A 585 -2.29 23.18 -66.02
N ASP A 586 -3.30 22.45 -65.54
CA ASP A 586 -4.55 22.15 -66.27
C ASP A 586 -5.35 23.42 -66.52
N GLU A 587 -5.38 24.39 -65.58
CA GLU A 587 -6.00 25.70 -65.77
C GLU A 587 -5.23 26.51 -66.88
N THR A 588 -3.91 26.51 -66.83
CA THR A 588 -3.05 27.19 -67.83
C THR A 588 -3.24 26.58 -69.21
N ILE A 589 -3.30 25.27 -69.32
CA ILE A 589 -3.55 24.57 -70.61
C ILE A 589 -4.96 24.88 -71.16
N ARG A 590 -5.97 24.92 -70.32
CA ARG A 590 -7.34 25.30 -70.69
C ARG A 590 -7.42 26.74 -71.21
N ASP A 591 -6.75 27.62 -70.49
CA ASP A 591 -6.67 29.07 -70.96
C ASP A 591 -5.93 29.22 -72.28
N PHE A 592 -4.85 28.45 -72.50
CA PHE A 592 -4.10 28.42 -73.74
C PHE A 592 -4.95 27.90 -74.92
N ASN A 593 -5.68 26.82 -74.70
CA ASN A 593 -6.59 26.17 -75.67
C ASN A 593 -7.82 27.06 -75.99
N LYS A 594 -8.27 27.91 -75.04
CA LYS A 594 -9.38 28.88 -75.26
C LYS A 594 -8.94 30.12 -76.00
N ALA A 595 -7.66 30.49 -75.97
CA ALA A 595 -7.15 31.72 -76.53
C ALA A 595 -6.94 31.70 -78.05
N GLY A 596 -6.98 30.54 -78.71
CA GLY A 596 -6.90 30.40 -80.20
C GLY A 596 -5.65 31.08 -80.84
N ALA A 597 -5.43 30.89 -82.09
CA ALA A 597 -4.23 31.36 -82.86
C ALA A 597 -4.09 32.88 -82.97
N SER A 598 -4.84 33.74 -82.26
CA SER A 598 -4.78 35.20 -82.36
C SER A 598 -4.62 35.94 -81.03
N ALA A 599 -3.99 35.33 -80.08
CA ALA A 599 -3.80 35.90 -78.74
C ALA A 599 -2.61 36.86 -78.72
N ASP A 600 -2.82 38.06 -78.18
CA ASP A 600 -1.82 39.11 -78.02
C ASP A 600 -0.70 38.65 -77.08
N ILE A 601 0.56 38.67 -77.55
CA ILE A 601 1.76 38.17 -76.79
C ILE A 601 1.89 38.86 -75.44
N LYS A 602 1.39 40.05 -75.23
CA LYS A 602 1.40 40.81 -74.01
C LYS A 602 0.48 40.22 -72.95
N GLU A 603 -0.64 39.52 -73.24
CA GLU A 603 -1.54 38.89 -72.30
C GLU A 603 -1.00 37.54 -71.87
N LEU A 604 -0.33 36.82 -72.74
CA LEU A 604 0.37 35.57 -72.44
C LEU A 604 1.54 35.77 -71.47
N GLU A 605 2.28 36.89 -71.66
CA GLU A 605 3.38 37.29 -70.79
C GLU A 605 2.89 37.66 -69.35
N LYS A 606 1.76 38.41 -69.25
CA LYS A 606 1.12 38.72 -67.99
C LYS A 606 0.64 37.44 -67.21
N LYS A 607 0.11 36.48 -67.96
CA LYS A 607 -0.32 35.20 -67.35
C LYS A 607 0.88 34.35 -66.90
N ARG A 608 1.95 34.33 -67.73
CA ARG A 608 3.23 33.70 -67.33
C ARG A 608 3.87 34.31 -66.10
N GLN A 609 3.79 35.65 -66.02
CA GLN A 609 4.28 36.36 -64.81
C GLN A 609 3.46 36.03 -63.57
N LYS A 610 2.11 35.94 -63.70
CA LYS A 610 1.26 35.54 -62.55
C LYS A 610 1.54 34.12 -62.06
N VAL A 611 1.83 33.13 -62.90
CA VAL A 611 2.23 31.80 -62.58
C VAL A 611 3.58 31.80 -61.86
N ARG A 612 4.52 32.60 -62.37
CA ARG A 612 5.86 32.74 -61.78
C ARG A 612 5.81 33.39 -60.40
N ASP A 613 4.94 34.42 -60.25
CA ASP A 613 4.77 35.11 -58.96
C ASP A 613 4.10 34.15 -57.94
N LYS A 614 3.11 33.31 -58.32
CA LYS A 614 2.55 32.27 -57.43
C LYS A 614 3.57 31.20 -57.02
N ILE A 615 4.45 30.78 -57.96
CA ILE A 615 5.54 29.84 -57.67
C ILE A 615 6.56 30.48 -56.72
N ASN A 616 6.91 31.76 -56.94
CA ASN A 616 7.84 32.48 -56.07
C ASN A 616 7.25 32.76 -54.68
N GLU A 617 5.94 33.03 -54.56
CA GLU A 617 5.26 33.22 -53.28
C GLU A 617 5.27 31.91 -52.46
N LYS A 618 5.11 30.75 -53.10
CA LYS A 618 5.15 29.44 -52.44
C LYS A 618 6.56 29.00 -52.10
N ASN A 619 7.53 29.25 -52.95
CA ASN A 619 8.95 29.06 -52.63
C ASN A 619 9.37 29.94 -51.44
N GLY A 620 8.82 31.13 -51.32
CA GLY A 620 9.00 31.99 -50.15
C GLY A 620 8.38 31.39 -48.89
N LYS A 621 7.19 30.72 -48.95
CA LYS A 621 6.53 30.05 -47.84
C LYS A 621 7.24 28.75 -47.44
N LEU A 622 7.84 28.02 -48.37
CA LEU A 622 8.69 26.84 -48.10
C LEU A 622 10.03 27.24 -47.48
N ALA A 623 10.59 28.39 -47.85
CA ALA A 623 11.82 28.93 -47.25
C ALA A 623 11.59 29.47 -45.82
N LEU A 624 10.36 29.89 -45.45
CA LEU A 624 9.99 30.34 -44.12
C LEU A 624 9.86 29.22 -43.08
N GLY A 625 9.78 27.98 -43.51
CA GLY A 625 9.76 26.78 -42.63
C GLY A 625 11.13 26.39 -42.09
N ASN A 626 12.23 26.94 -42.59
CA ASN A 626 13.60 26.59 -42.21
C ASN A 626 14.32 27.68 -41.40
N ASN A 627 13.58 28.62 -40.82
CA ASN A 627 14.15 29.58 -39.89
C ASN A 627 14.26 28.98 -38.48
N GLN A 628 15.20 28.07 -38.30
CA GLN A 628 15.93 28.01 -37.04
C GLN A 628 16.72 29.30 -36.91
N LYS A 629 16.30 30.14 -35.98
CA LYS A 629 17.03 31.36 -35.59
C LYS A 629 18.51 31.02 -35.41
N LYS A 630 19.37 31.41 -36.32
CA LYS A 630 20.81 31.49 -36.05
C LYS A 630 20.99 32.47 -34.90
N PRO A 631 21.57 32.08 -33.79
CA PRO A 631 21.93 33.05 -32.77
C PRO A 631 23.02 33.91 -33.33
N ALA A 632 22.77 35.19 -33.42
CA ALA A 632 23.75 36.20 -33.77
C ALA A 632 24.92 36.13 -32.76
N ASN A 633 26.16 36.14 -33.29
CA ASN A 633 27.43 36.17 -32.56
C ASN A 633 27.93 34.86 -31.97
N GLN A 634 28.11 33.80 -32.78
CA GLN A 634 29.08 32.78 -32.43
C GLN A 634 30.26 32.84 -33.44
N LYS A 635 31.45 33.10 -32.94
CA LYS A 635 32.69 33.12 -33.73
C LYS A 635 32.94 31.74 -34.34
N THR A 636 32.88 31.61 -35.63
CA THR A 636 33.27 30.41 -36.38
C THR A 636 34.75 30.11 -36.13
N VAL A 637 35.09 28.82 -36.03
CA VAL A 637 36.47 28.36 -35.80
C VAL A 637 37.33 28.72 -37.01
N ASP A 638 38.44 29.46 -36.80
CA ASP A 638 39.47 29.70 -37.83
C ASP A 638 40.22 28.38 -38.10
N PRO A 639 40.25 27.87 -39.35
CA PRO A 639 40.89 26.58 -39.66
C PRO A 639 42.37 26.50 -39.27
N LYS A 640 43.08 27.66 -39.21
CA LYS A 640 44.46 27.76 -38.86
C LYS A 640 44.77 27.75 -37.38
N LYS A 641 43.75 27.89 -36.52
CA LYS A 641 43.86 27.96 -35.06
C LYS A 641 43.40 26.68 -34.35
N LEU A 642 42.78 25.75 -35.09
CA LEU A 642 42.26 24.51 -34.54
C LEU A 642 43.39 23.51 -34.36
N LYS A 643 43.48 22.94 -33.14
CA LYS A 643 44.47 21.89 -32.80
C LYS A 643 43.79 20.57 -32.50
N LYS A 644 44.51 19.47 -32.75
CA LYS A 644 44.03 18.14 -32.31
C LYS A 644 43.98 18.13 -30.78
N GLY A 645 42.83 17.77 -30.21
CA GLY A 645 42.58 17.81 -28.77
C GLY A 645 41.69 18.97 -28.32
N ASP A 646 41.36 19.93 -29.19
CA ASP A 646 40.48 21.02 -28.81
C ASP A 646 39.04 20.56 -28.56
N SER A 647 38.44 21.09 -27.51
CA SER A 647 37.01 20.86 -27.19
C SER A 647 36.10 21.73 -28.06
N VAL A 648 35.23 21.08 -28.80
CA VAL A 648 34.32 21.72 -29.75
C VAL A 648 32.89 21.24 -29.56
N LYS A 649 31.92 22.09 -29.94
CA LYS A 649 30.50 21.70 -29.97
C LYS A 649 30.06 21.61 -31.44
N ILE A 650 29.46 20.50 -31.82
CA ILE A 650 28.84 20.33 -33.15
C ILE A 650 27.46 20.95 -33.06
N ILE A 651 27.21 21.99 -33.92
CA ILE A 651 25.98 22.79 -33.84
C ILE A 651 24.78 21.96 -34.30
N SER A 652 24.93 21.26 -35.44
CA SER A 652 23.85 20.46 -36.04
C SER A 652 23.26 19.39 -35.12
N MET A 653 24.10 18.83 -34.24
CA MET A 653 23.72 17.75 -33.36
C MET A 653 23.67 18.14 -31.87
N ASN A 654 24.05 19.39 -31.55
CA ASN A 654 24.14 19.88 -30.17
C ASN A 654 25.01 19.00 -29.24
N LEU A 655 26.03 18.32 -29.77
CA LEU A 655 26.93 17.42 -29.06
C LEU A 655 28.28 18.10 -28.82
N LYS A 656 28.87 17.80 -27.63
CA LYS A 656 30.26 18.23 -27.32
C LYS A 656 31.21 17.07 -27.70
N GLY A 657 32.37 17.42 -28.25
CA GLY A 657 33.38 16.44 -28.63
C GLY A 657 34.77 17.04 -28.67
N ILE A 658 35.76 16.18 -28.85
CA ILE A 658 37.21 16.55 -28.95
C ILE A 658 37.65 16.33 -30.39
N VAL A 659 38.35 17.30 -30.95
CA VAL A 659 38.92 17.23 -32.31
C VAL A 659 40.00 16.12 -32.40
N ASN A 660 39.76 15.15 -33.27
CA ASN A 660 40.67 13.97 -33.42
C ASN A 660 41.56 14.13 -34.66
N THR A 661 41.12 14.82 -35.72
CA THR A 661 41.94 15.10 -36.92
C THR A 661 41.83 16.56 -37.32
N LEU A 662 42.85 17.12 -37.92
CA LEU A 662 42.79 18.44 -38.52
C LEU A 662 41.92 18.41 -39.77
N PRO A 663 41.30 19.58 -40.17
CA PRO A 663 40.43 19.66 -41.32
C PRO A 663 41.18 19.33 -42.62
N ASP A 664 40.54 18.59 -43.52
CA ASP A 664 41.01 18.37 -44.88
C ASP A 664 40.84 19.60 -45.80
N ALA A 665 41.28 19.53 -47.07
CA ALA A 665 41.15 20.59 -48.05
C ALA A 665 39.68 21.03 -48.31
N ARG A 666 38.67 20.23 -47.90
CA ARG A 666 37.22 20.52 -47.99
C ARG A 666 36.60 20.95 -46.66
N GLY A 667 37.44 21.07 -45.59
CA GLY A 667 36.97 21.52 -44.29
C GLY A 667 36.37 20.38 -43.40
N ASN A 668 36.47 19.10 -43.79
CA ASN A 668 35.96 17.99 -43.02
C ASN A 668 37.00 17.48 -42.02
N LEU A 669 36.57 17.14 -40.83
CA LEU A 669 37.40 16.60 -39.77
C LEU A 669 36.63 15.56 -38.91
N PHE A 670 37.35 14.77 -38.15
CA PHE A 670 36.75 13.85 -37.19
C PHE A 670 36.78 14.40 -35.77
N VAL A 671 35.63 14.34 -35.13
CA VAL A 671 35.39 14.75 -33.74
C VAL A 671 34.97 13.52 -32.94
N GLN A 672 35.60 13.31 -31.79
CA GLN A 672 35.27 12.26 -30.85
C GLN A 672 34.22 12.79 -29.87
N CYS A 673 32.99 12.24 -29.91
CA CYS A 673 31.91 12.56 -28.99
C CYS A 673 31.66 11.32 -28.08
N GLY A 674 32.26 11.29 -26.90
CA GLY A 674 32.24 10.12 -26.03
C GLY A 674 32.91 8.90 -26.67
N ILE A 675 32.15 7.81 -26.87
CA ILE A 675 32.68 6.56 -27.48
C ILE A 675 32.63 6.59 -29.01
N MET A 676 31.88 7.54 -29.63
CA MET A 676 31.68 7.59 -31.08
C MET A 676 32.57 8.62 -31.74
N ARG A 677 33.18 8.22 -32.89
CA ARG A 677 33.94 9.09 -33.76
C ARG A 677 33.07 9.49 -34.96
N MET A 678 32.89 10.81 -35.17
CA MET A 678 32.02 11.34 -36.21
C MET A 678 32.74 12.29 -37.11
N GLN A 679 32.45 12.24 -38.42
CA GLN A 679 32.95 13.18 -39.39
C GLN A 679 32.02 14.38 -39.48
N THR A 680 32.56 15.58 -39.33
CA THR A 680 31.82 16.85 -39.44
C THR A 680 32.61 17.88 -40.17
N ASN A 681 31.98 18.97 -40.63
CA ASN A 681 32.64 20.07 -41.29
C ASN A 681 32.98 21.20 -40.30
N ILE A 682 34.07 21.88 -40.50
CA ILE A 682 34.54 22.95 -39.63
C ILE A 682 33.53 24.07 -39.42
N SER A 683 32.70 24.33 -40.45
CA SER A 683 31.62 25.31 -40.38
C SER A 683 30.51 24.98 -39.39
N ASP A 684 30.42 23.71 -38.94
CA ASP A 684 29.45 23.18 -37.96
C ASP A 684 30.03 23.12 -36.55
N LEU A 685 31.20 23.67 -36.31
CA LEU A 685 31.90 23.63 -35.04
C LEU A 685 32.01 24.98 -34.36
N VAL A 686 31.85 25.00 -33.04
CA VAL A 686 32.10 26.14 -32.15
C VAL A 686 33.08 25.73 -31.06
N PRO A 687 34.17 26.50 -30.84
CA PRO A 687 35.12 26.20 -29.78
C PRO A 687 34.47 26.45 -28.42
N ILE A 688 34.66 25.49 -27.49
CA ILE A 688 34.26 25.64 -26.09
C ILE A 688 35.53 25.93 -25.30
N LYS A 689 35.58 27.03 -24.58
CA LYS A 689 36.59 27.26 -23.54
C LYS A 689 36.16 26.51 -22.30
N GLU A 690 36.51 25.24 -22.19
CA GLU A 690 36.55 24.51 -20.91
C GLU A 690 38.02 24.28 -20.58
N GLU A 691 38.36 24.45 -19.31
CA GLU A 691 39.69 24.13 -18.80
C GLU A 691 39.99 22.65 -19.11
N THR A 692 41.13 22.42 -19.68
CA THR A 692 41.66 21.12 -20.15
C THR A 692 41.55 20.08 -19.07
N ILE A 693 40.65 19.10 -19.18
CA ILE A 693 40.75 17.83 -18.48
C ILE A 693 41.60 16.92 -19.37
N THR A 694 42.89 16.91 -19.14
CA THR A 694 43.82 15.92 -19.68
C THR A 694 43.45 14.55 -19.08
N ALA A 695 42.99 13.63 -19.93
CA ALA A 695 42.85 12.23 -19.55
C ALA A 695 44.20 11.65 -19.24
N PRO A 696 44.44 11.07 -18.05
CA PRO A 696 45.70 10.39 -17.75
C PRO A 696 45.74 9.08 -18.51
N ALA A 697 46.88 8.87 -19.14
CA ALA A 697 47.25 7.58 -19.72
C ALA A 697 47.20 6.47 -18.65
N LEU A 698 46.58 5.36 -18.99
CA LEU A 698 46.47 4.16 -18.15
C LEU A 698 47.88 3.61 -17.84
N GLN A 699 48.39 3.90 -16.65
CA GLN A 699 49.43 3.07 -16.05
C GLN A 699 48.77 2.06 -15.10
N ARG A 700 48.93 0.79 -15.42
CA ARG A 700 48.49 -0.34 -14.61
C ARG A 700 49.27 -0.39 -13.30
N THR A 701 48.67 -0.02 -12.20
CA THR A 701 49.14 -0.39 -10.87
C THR A 701 47.97 -0.92 -10.05
N ASN A 702 48.23 -1.99 -9.29
CA ASN A 702 47.25 -2.81 -8.54
C ASN A 702 46.48 -2.08 -7.42
N THR A 703 46.58 -0.77 -7.32
CA THR A 703 45.87 0.07 -6.31
C THR A 703 44.59 0.75 -6.83
N GLY A 704 44.24 0.57 -8.12
CA GLY A 704 43.11 1.24 -8.77
C GLY A 704 41.73 0.71 -8.39
N LYS A 705 41.59 -0.52 -7.89
CA LYS A 705 40.29 -1.11 -7.55
C LYS A 705 39.64 -0.54 -6.28
N LEU A 706 40.45 -0.07 -5.33
CA LEU A 706 39.96 0.51 -4.07
C LEU A 706 39.50 1.97 -4.22
N LYS A 707 40.04 2.73 -5.17
CA LYS A 707 39.70 4.15 -5.37
C LYS A 707 38.41 4.35 -6.15
N MET A 708 38.04 3.43 -7.05
CA MET A 708 36.84 3.54 -7.87
C MET A 708 35.55 3.16 -7.09
N SER A 709 35.65 2.31 -6.06
CA SER A 709 34.48 1.92 -5.25
C SER A 709 34.04 3.01 -4.26
N LYS A 710 34.95 3.88 -3.81
CA LYS A 710 34.63 4.98 -2.90
C LYS A 710 33.98 6.18 -3.56
N SER A 711 34.30 6.48 -4.84
CA SER A 711 33.70 7.62 -5.53
C SER A 711 32.22 7.48 -5.85
N PHE A 712 31.69 6.26 -5.85
CA PHE A 712 30.25 5.99 -6.06
C PHE A 712 29.43 5.90 -4.77
N SER A 713 30.06 5.93 -3.60
CA SER A 713 29.40 5.73 -2.30
C SER A 713 29.31 6.98 -1.42
N VAL A 714 30.01 8.06 -1.74
CA VAL A 714 30.01 9.28 -0.93
C VAL A 714 28.90 10.22 -1.43
N SER A 715 27.94 10.51 -0.53
CA SER A 715 26.88 11.49 -0.81
C SER A 715 27.48 12.89 -1.02
N SER A 716 26.94 13.68 -1.93
CA SER A 716 27.31 15.10 -2.09
C SER A 716 26.78 16.01 -0.97
N GLU A 717 26.08 15.46 0.02
CA GLU A 717 25.49 16.20 1.13
C GLU A 717 25.68 15.45 2.45
N ILE A 718 26.02 16.20 3.52
CA ILE A 718 25.98 15.73 4.91
C ILE A 718 24.99 16.55 5.73
N ASN A 719 24.18 15.86 6.54
CA ASN A 719 23.22 16.49 7.44
C ASN A 719 23.71 16.40 8.91
N LEU A 720 23.91 17.56 9.52
CA LEU A 720 24.39 17.73 10.90
C LEU A 720 23.29 18.25 11.84
N LEU A 721 22.03 18.31 11.41
CA LEU A 721 20.90 18.76 12.23
C LEU A 721 20.75 17.86 13.47
N GLY A 722 20.59 18.49 14.61
CA GLY A 722 20.39 17.77 15.89
C GLY A 722 21.67 17.18 16.51
N CYS A 723 22.85 17.38 15.90
CA CYS A 723 24.13 17.01 16.52
C CYS A 723 24.62 18.09 17.50
N THR A 724 25.36 17.67 18.52
CA THR A 724 26.20 18.60 19.33
C THR A 724 27.37 19.10 18.49
N VAL A 725 28.05 20.20 18.92
CA VAL A 725 29.15 20.78 18.15
C VAL A 725 30.29 19.76 17.94
N ASP A 726 30.65 19.02 18.99
CA ASP A 726 31.75 18.06 18.94
C ASP A 726 31.41 16.86 18.04
N GLU A 727 30.20 16.34 18.11
CA GLU A 727 29.72 15.28 17.22
C GLU A 727 29.65 15.74 15.77
N ALA A 728 29.21 16.97 15.54
CA ALA A 728 29.12 17.52 14.20
C ALA A 728 30.50 17.67 13.55
N ILE A 729 31.50 18.14 14.29
CA ILE A 729 32.86 18.29 13.79
C ILE A 729 33.49 16.91 13.49
N ALA A 730 33.33 15.92 14.37
CA ALA A 730 33.84 14.57 14.14
C ALA A 730 33.23 13.89 12.91
N LYS A 731 31.93 14.05 12.70
CA LYS A 731 31.22 13.56 11.49
C LYS A 731 31.66 14.30 10.24
N LEU A 732 31.84 15.63 10.34
CA LEU A 732 32.24 16.47 9.24
C LEU A 732 33.66 16.14 8.76
N ASP A 733 34.61 15.96 9.67
CA ASP A 733 36.00 15.58 9.33
C ASP A 733 36.05 14.29 8.50
N LYS A 734 35.42 13.23 9.02
CA LYS A 734 35.39 11.95 8.31
C LYS A 734 34.73 12.08 6.93
N TYR A 735 33.64 12.82 6.84
CA TYR A 735 32.91 13.01 5.60
C TYR A 735 33.71 13.82 4.57
N LEU A 736 34.37 14.92 5.00
CA LEU A 736 35.18 15.76 4.12
C LEU A 736 36.42 15.03 3.59
N ASP A 737 37.05 14.19 4.41
CA ASP A 737 38.15 13.33 3.98
C ASP A 737 37.70 12.32 2.94
N ASP A 738 36.55 11.64 3.17
CA ASP A 738 35.97 10.70 2.23
C ASP A 738 35.54 11.40 0.91
N ALA A 739 34.96 12.60 1.00
CA ALA A 739 34.53 13.38 -0.14
C ALA A 739 35.73 13.90 -0.97
N TYR A 740 36.80 14.33 -0.30
CA TYR A 740 38.04 14.74 -0.95
C TYR A 740 38.74 13.58 -1.64
N LEU A 741 38.85 12.40 -0.99
CA LEU A 741 39.36 11.18 -1.56
C LEU A 741 38.51 10.65 -2.74
N ALA A 742 37.20 10.90 -2.71
CA ALA A 742 36.27 10.59 -3.79
C ALA A 742 36.32 11.61 -4.95
N HIS A 743 37.19 12.63 -4.86
CA HIS A 743 37.33 13.72 -5.84
C HIS A 743 36.02 14.45 -6.16
N LEU A 744 35.14 14.66 -5.16
CA LEU A 744 33.98 15.49 -5.34
C LEU A 744 34.42 16.96 -5.50
N PRO A 745 33.88 17.71 -6.48
CA PRO A 745 34.28 19.10 -6.69
C PRO A 745 33.74 20.02 -5.61
N SER A 746 32.57 19.72 -5.04
CA SER A 746 31.97 20.44 -3.95
C SER A 746 30.97 19.58 -3.19
N VAL A 747 30.73 19.94 -1.92
CA VAL A 747 29.74 19.24 -1.05
C VAL A 747 28.90 20.23 -0.26
N ARG A 748 27.69 19.78 0.13
CA ARG A 748 26.75 20.53 0.93
C ARG A 748 26.81 20.08 2.40
N VAL A 749 26.96 21.00 3.32
CA VAL A 749 26.95 20.75 4.77
C VAL A 749 25.73 21.42 5.38
N VAL A 750 24.74 20.63 5.78
CA VAL A 750 23.47 21.10 6.35
C VAL A 750 23.59 21.16 7.86
N HIS A 751 23.58 22.38 8.45
CA HIS A 751 23.72 22.61 9.89
C HIS A 751 22.52 23.33 10.51
N GLY A 752 21.56 23.78 9.67
CA GLY A 752 20.36 24.50 10.11
C GLY A 752 20.58 25.98 10.44
N LYS A 753 19.46 26.69 10.57
CA LYS A 753 19.46 28.15 10.83
C LYS A 753 19.55 28.48 12.32
N GLY A 754 19.24 27.58 13.26
CA GLY A 754 19.16 27.76 14.72
C GLY A 754 19.94 28.93 15.35
N THR A 755 20.57 28.72 16.49
CA THR A 755 21.38 29.77 17.20
C THR A 755 22.67 30.15 16.45
N GLY A 756 23.02 29.46 15.38
CA GLY A 756 24.27 29.66 14.63
C GLY A 756 25.50 28.98 15.23
N ALA A 757 25.39 28.29 16.36
CA ALA A 757 26.53 27.62 17.01
C ALA A 757 27.19 26.59 16.09
N LEU A 758 26.39 25.68 15.47
CA LEU A 758 26.88 24.67 14.51
C LEU A 758 27.48 25.31 13.26
N ARG A 759 26.84 26.34 12.71
CA ARG A 759 27.37 27.09 11.55
C ARG A 759 28.75 27.66 11.84
N ASN A 760 28.92 28.38 12.98
CA ASN A 760 30.18 28.99 13.35
C ASN A 760 31.27 27.93 13.59
N ALA A 761 30.95 26.82 14.23
CA ALA A 761 31.85 25.70 14.45
C ALA A 761 32.31 25.07 13.14
N VAL A 762 31.38 24.76 12.21
CA VAL A 762 31.67 24.23 10.89
C VAL A 762 32.59 25.18 10.11
N GLN A 763 32.26 26.47 10.04
CA GLN A 763 33.08 27.44 9.30
C GLN A 763 34.48 27.63 9.93
N SER A 764 34.58 27.62 11.25
CA SER A 764 35.86 27.71 11.96
C SER A 764 36.73 26.46 11.71
N HIS A 765 36.09 25.31 11.59
CA HIS A 765 36.76 24.06 11.29
C HIS A 765 37.27 24.03 9.84
N LEU A 766 36.42 24.38 8.84
CA LEU A 766 36.75 24.43 7.43
C LEU A 766 37.96 25.33 7.11
N LYS A 767 38.15 26.45 7.86
CA LYS A 767 39.31 27.33 7.73
C LYS A 767 40.64 26.64 8.02
N ARG A 768 40.67 25.58 8.80
CA ARG A 768 41.88 24.87 9.19
C ARG A 768 42.29 23.75 8.24
N LEU A 769 41.37 23.35 7.33
CA LEU A 769 41.57 22.23 6.42
C LEU A 769 42.31 22.70 5.15
N LYS A 770 43.48 22.13 4.88
CA LYS A 770 44.37 22.50 3.76
C LYS A 770 43.81 22.17 2.39
N TYR A 771 42.92 21.19 2.28
CA TYR A 771 42.31 20.71 1.06
C TYR A 771 40.97 21.39 0.69
N VAL A 772 40.46 22.24 1.55
CA VAL A 772 39.31 23.11 1.25
C VAL A 772 39.84 24.33 0.48
N LYS A 773 39.24 24.60 -0.68
CA LYS A 773 39.57 25.77 -1.51
C LYS A 773 38.81 26.97 -1.04
N GLU A 774 37.50 26.84 -0.90
CA GLU A 774 36.62 27.90 -0.42
C GLU A 774 35.33 27.32 0.19
N TYR A 775 34.66 28.09 0.98
CA TYR A 775 33.32 27.75 1.49
C TYR A 775 32.46 29.01 1.53
N ARG A 776 31.16 28.83 1.21
CA ARG A 776 30.15 29.91 1.25
C ARG A 776 28.86 29.41 1.88
N LEU A 777 28.00 30.33 2.33
CA LEU A 777 26.63 29.98 2.68
C LEU A 777 25.83 29.65 1.41
N GLY A 778 24.81 28.80 1.56
CA GLY A 778 23.89 28.51 0.48
C GLY A 778 23.11 29.75 0.03
N GLU A 779 22.79 29.84 -1.25
CA GLU A 779 21.94 30.86 -1.85
C GLU A 779 20.47 30.42 -1.88
N TYR A 780 19.58 31.28 -2.37
CA TYR A 780 18.16 30.98 -2.51
C TYR A 780 17.95 29.72 -3.37
N GLY A 781 17.33 28.67 -2.78
CA GLY A 781 17.18 27.34 -3.39
C GLY A 781 18.24 26.31 -2.96
N GLU A 782 19.37 26.71 -2.37
CA GLU A 782 20.40 25.83 -1.83
C GLU A 782 20.30 25.57 -0.31
N GLY A 783 19.32 26.20 0.37
CA GLY A 783 19.07 26.07 1.82
C GLY A 783 19.46 27.29 2.65
N ASP A 784 19.80 28.42 1.99
CA ASP A 784 20.13 29.73 2.61
C ASP A 784 21.18 29.62 3.73
N ALA A 785 21.01 30.43 4.78
CA ALA A 785 21.89 30.47 5.96
C ALA A 785 21.94 29.16 6.80
N GLY A 786 21.19 28.11 6.43
CA GLY A 786 21.17 26.81 7.08
C GLY A 786 22.13 25.77 6.47
N VAL A 787 22.81 26.13 5.37
CA VAL A 787 23.72 25.27 4.61
C VAL A 787 25.02 26.00 4.32
N THR A 788 26.14 25.26 4.37
CA THR A 788 27.44 25.73 3.87
C THR A 788 27.89 24.86 2.71
N ILE A 789 28.20 25.48 1.58
CA ILE A 789 28.78 24.80 0.41
C ILE A 789 30.29 24.86 0.56
N VAL A 790 30.92 23.70 0.44
CA VAL A 790 32.37 23.54 0.54
C VAL A 790 32.94 23.10 -0.79
N THR A 791 33.91 23.83 -1.33
CA THR A 791 34.61 23.51 -2.59
C THR A 791 36.03 23.06 -2.27
N PHE A 792 36.47 21.94 -2.84
CA PHE A 792 37.78 21.38 -2.64
C PHE A 792 38.82 21.92 -3.63
N LYS A 793 40.11 21.80 -3.29
CA LYS A 793 41.25 22.21 -4.16
C LYS A 793 41.45 21.22 -5.30
#